data_ca6c6ab2171f5dbb69d4f853a76515bf
#
_entry.id   ca6c6ab2171f5dbb69d4f853a76515bf
#
_cell.length_a   1.000
_cell.length_b   1.000
_cell.length_c   1.000
_cell.angle_alpha   90.00
_cell.angle_beta   90.00
_cell.angle_gamma   90.00
#
_symmetry.space_group_name_H-M   'P 1'
#
loop_
_entity.id
_entity.type
_entity.pdbx_description
1 polymer ?
#
loop_
_entity_poly.entity_id
_entity_poly.type
_entity_poly.pdbx_seq_one_letter_code
_entity_poly.pdbx_strand_id
1 'polypeptide(L)'
;MNSKVSFSAASKDYQMGRYTQSLATLNQLIDSQQDAKTYALLAKNLLQLGFKADAARSYALAAQYDSPNAYEYHKQAARLHFECGNEDDALLIGMRNLSKAQDDAELAYILTSIYLNRQQRDIVKPFKKVLSESSNPDHSRLAALLLTDDLHDQTNQMLARNLFKRYPGNIAFRFLYLVFLREFNDFDETDKHNAPIIERIAKGDLDVLRKDNPFYHLHWNGDESLNRFATIGTTPLNPERVAMRRKMPHTWSDKIRVGYMSSDFWDHHATMKLLQRILELHDRSRFEITLFCHTEPEHLAKNTTDRSRWGNVVDVYGFSNEAIAAVVREHNIDIMVDLKGHTAGSRASSFNLPLAPVHVAWLGFPGSTLNIDLDYVIGDRFVLPDAAKPYYHEKFCRMPESYQPNDPTNRPKPKPITRADLGLPEDAFIFASFNGNRKIIAETIDIWCNILKRAPNSVLWIMSNGTRNQANLSKRFQQAGIPQKRIIFCPRVTYEEHITRQQAADIGIDTFPVNGHTTTSEQLWGGLPVLTVKGTNFASRVSESLQHAIGLPELVAPDLKAYEDLAVELAQNSEKIAEYKARLKANGPIMPLFDAERFCHHLETAYEMMAERARNGLDPDHIDVPALPRRTEPFYSAE
;
A
#
# COMPACT_ATOMS: atom_id res chain seq x y z
N MET A 1 -44.73 15.03 53.00
CA MET A 1 -44.54 16.17 52.04
C MET A 1 -44.34 15.56 50.66
N ASN A 2 -45.37 15.56 49.81
CA ASN A 2 -45.24 15.13 48.41
C ASN A 2 -44.28 16.11 47.71
N SER A 3 -43.01 15.71 47.49
CA SER A 3 -42.14 16.45 46.59
C SER A 3 -42.80 16.41 45.20
N LYS A 4 -43.28 17.59 44.73
CA LYS A 4 -43.88 17.69 43.38
C LYS A 4 -42.84 17.17 42.37
N VAL A 5 -43.21 16.11 41.63
CA VAL A 5 -42.46 15.65 40.46
C VAL A 5 -42.32 16.82 39.52
N SER A 6 -41.09 17.33 39.37
CA SER A 6 -40.82 18.49 38.52
C SER A 6 -39.37 18.45 38.01
N PHE A 7 -39.14 19.05 36.83
CA PHE A 7 -37.80 19.18 36.28
C PHE A 7 -36.81 19.92 37.26
N SER A 8 -37.31 20.94 37.97
CA SER A 8 -36.52 21.67 38.94
C SER A 8 -36.07 20.77 40.11
N ALA A 9 -36.93 19.86 40.61
CA ALA A 9 -36.57 18.92 41.65
C ALA A 9 -35.49 17.92 41.17
N ALA A 10 -35.68 17.35 39.99
CA ALA A 10 -34.72 16.44 39.37
C ALA A 10 -33.34 17.13 39.15
N SER A 11 -33.38 18.36 38.64
CA SER A 11 -32.14 19.18 38.41
C SER A 11 -31.39 19.48 39.70
N LYS A 12 -32.12 19.79 40.77
CA LYS A 12 -31.54 20.02 42.12
C LYS A 12 -30.89 18.74 42.68
N ASP A 13 -31.54 17.59 42.52
CA ASP A 13 -31.00 16.30 42.94
C ASP A 13 -29.72 15.94 42.15
N TYR A 14 -29.73 16.18 40.83
CA TYR A 14 -28.52 16.03 40.02
C TYR A 14 -27.36 16.89 40.49
N GLN A 15 -27.60 18.21 40.76
CA GLN A 15 -26.58 19.13 41.26
C GLN A 15 -26.02 18.71 42.61
N MET A 16 -26.81 18.06 43.46
CA MET A 16 -26.41 17.53 44.76
C MET A 16 -25.74 16.13 44.70
N GLY A 17 -25.48 15.58 43.49
CA GLY A 17 -24.91 14.24 43.30
C GLY A 17 -25.89 13.07 43.62
N ARG A 18 -27.17 13.36 43.79
CA ARG A 18 -28.21 12.36 44.06
C ARG A 18 -28.78 11.79 42.78
N TYR A 19 -27.94 11.16 41.98
CA TYR A 19 -28.26 10.76 40.61
C TYR A 19 -29.42 9.74 40.50
N THR A 20 -29.48 8.79 41.42
CA THR A 20 -30.56 7.79 41.45
C THR A 20 -31.92 8.43 41.75
N GLN A 21 -31.97 9.43 42.67
CA GLN A 21 -33.20 10.15 42.98
C GLN A 21 -33.64 11.05 41.86
N SER A 22 -32.69 11.78 41.25
CA SER A 22 -32.93 12.57 40.03
C SER A 22 -33.47 11.70 38.89
N LEU A 23 -32.88 10.52 38.67
CA LEU A 23 -33.31 9.55 37.65
C LEU A 23 -34.74 9.09 37.91
N ALA A 24 -35.09 8.72 39.16
CA ALA A 24 -36.45 8.28 39.53
C ALA A 24 -37.50 9.38 39.28
N THR A 25 -37.16 10.66 39.57
CA THR A 25 -38.01 11.80 39.28
C THR A 25 -38.18 12.03 37.78
N LEU A 26 -37.10 11.90 36.99
CA LEU A 26 -37.13 12.06 35.52
C LEU A 26 -37.95 10.97 34.83
N ASN A 27 -37.84 9.72 35.28
CA ASN A 27 -38.65 8.62 34.73
C ASN A 27 -40.17 8.84 34.92
N GLN A 28 -40.60 9.43 36.05
CA GLN A 28 -41.99 9.81 36.25
C GLN A 28 -42.40 11.04 35.42
N LEU A 29 -41.44 11.90 35.14
CA LEU A 29 -41.70 13.15 34.39
C LEU A 29 -41.85 12.88 32.89
N ILE A 30 -41.10 11.92 32.34
CA ILE A 30 -41.12 11.59 30.90
C ILE A 30 -42.48 11.22 30.39
N ASP A 31 -43.33 10.59 31.20
CA ASP A 31 -44.71 10.23 30.81
C ASP A 31 -45.59 11.47 30.51
N SER A 32 -45.26 12.61 31.11
CA SER A 32 -46.02 13.86 30.99
C SER A 32 -45.29 15.03 30.33
N GLN A 33 -43.97 15.01 30.35
CA GLN A 33 -43.12 16.09 29.83
C GLN A 33 -41.96 15.53 28.99
N GLN A 34 -42.22 15.39 27.70
CA GLN A 34 -41.22 14.95 26.72
C GLN A 34 -40.61 16.16 26.00
N ASP A 35 -39.47 16.65 26.49
CA ASP A 35 -38.75 17.75 25.90
C ASP A 35 -37.22 17.53 25.92
N ALA A 36 -36.49 18.37 25.15
CA ALA A 36 -35.04 18.27 25.02
C ALA A 36 -34.29 18.36 26.37
N LYS A 37 -34.78 19.21 27.30
CA LYS A 37 -34.11 19.41 28.60
C LYS A 37 -34.26 18.19 29.50
N THR A 38 -35.44 17.59 29.52
CA THR A 38 -35.76 16.40 30.30
C THR A 38 -34.92 15.21 29.87
N TYR A 39 -34.88 14.91 28.56
CA TYR A 39 -34.03 13.85 28.02
C TYR A 39 -32.53 14.13 28.19
N ALA A 40 -32.08 15.37 28.05
CA ALA A 40 -30.68 15.71 28.26
C ALA A 40 -30.25 15.56 29.73
N LEU A 41 -31.11 15.90 30.69
CA LEU A 41 -30.84 15.69 32.11
C LEU A 41 -30.85 14.20 32.46
N LEU A 42 -31.76 13.44 31.84
CA LEU A 42 -31.81 11.96 31.96
C LEU A 42 -30.49 11.36 31.49
N ALA A 43 -30.01 11.76 30.30
CA ALA A 43 -28.75 11.29 29.75
C ALA A 43 -27.57 11.61 30.69
N LYS A 44 -27.52 12.81 31.26
CA LYS A 44 -26.48 13.19 32.23
C LYS A 44 -26.49 12.32 33.49
N ASN A 45 -27.67 12.01 34.03
CA ASN A 45 -27.81 11.10 35.20
C ASN A 45 -27.31 9.68 34.86
N LEU A 46 -27.72 9.16 33.71
CA LEU A 46 -27.32 7.83 33.24
C LEU A 46 -25.79 7.73 33.07
N LEU A 47 -25.15 8.79 32.56
CA LEU A 47 -23.69 8.86 32.48
C LEU A 47 -23.02 8.77 33.84
N GLN A 48 -23.50 9.53 34.84
CA GLN A 48 -22.93 9.50 36.20
C GLN A 48 -23.11 8.14 36.87
N LEU A 49 -24.13 7.39 36.47
CA LEU A 49 -24.42 6.03 36.96
C LEU A 49 -23.72 4.93 36.12
N GLY A 50 -22.97 5.28 35.07
CA GLY A 50 -22.22 4.35 34.23
C GLY A 50 -23.02 3.73 33.07
N PHE A 51 -24.27 4.13 32.85
CA PHE A 51 -25.14 3.59 31.77
C PHE A 51 -24.94 4.35 30.47
N LYS A 52 -23.78 4.21 29.85
CA LYS A 52 -23.38 4.97 28.65
C LYS A 52 -24.32 4.75 27.45
N ALA A 53 -24.73 3.51 27.18
CA ALA A 53 -25.60 3.19 26.05
C ALA A 53 -27.00 3.81 26.19
N ASP A 54 -27.56 3.81 27.42
CA ASP A 54 -28.85 4.44 27.71
C ASP A 54 -28.75 5.96 27.65
N ALA A 55 -27.63 6.51 28.09
CA ALA A 55 -27.34 7.94 27.97
C ALA A 55 -27.26 8.36 26.48
N ALA A 56 -26.61 7.56 25.62
CA ALA A 56 -26.57 7.82 24.19
C ALA A 56 -27.98 7.90 23.58
N ARG A 57 -28.83 6.91 23.88
CA ARG A 57 -30.24 6.92 23.43
C ARG A 57 -31.00 8.14 23.93
N SER A 58 -30.80 8.51 25.18
CA SER A 58 -31.45 9.68 25.79
C SER A 58 -31.03 10.98 25.14
N TYR A 59 -29.73 11.16 24.80
CA TYR A 59 -29.26 12.31 24.05
C TYR A 59 -29.82 12.31 22.62
N ALA A 60 -29.90 11.16 21.95
CA ALA A 60 -30.50 11.07 20.62
C ALA A 60 -31.97 11.47 20.63
N LEU A 61 -32.74 11.13 21.69
CA LEU A 61 -34.09 11.59 21.89
C LEU A 61 -34.15 13.11 22.15
N ALA A 62 -33.27 13.64 23.01
CA ALA A 62 -33.19 15.08 23.27
C ALA A 62 -32.95 15.90 21.97
N ALA A 63 -32.18 15.37 21.05
CA ALA A 63 -31.86 16.01 19.79
C ALA A 63 -33.02 16.05 18.77
N GLN A 64 -34.08 15.26 18.99
CA GLN A 64 -35.27 15.27 18.12
C GLN A 64 -36.18 16.48 18.36
N TYR A 65 -36.04 17.15 19.49
CA TYR A 65 -36.81 18.33 19.81
C TYR A 65 -36.14 19.59 19.28
N ASP A 66 -36.95 20.56 18.84
CA ASP A 66 -36.45 21.86 18.40
C ASP A 66 -35.76 22.57 19.57
N SER A 67 -34.43 22.63 19.52
CA SER A 67 -33.59 23.14 20.58
C SER A 67 -32.30 23.73 20.01
N PRO A 68 -31.83 24.87 20.51
CA PRO A 68 -30.51 25.40 20.16
C PRO A 68 -29.37 24.43 20.40
N ASN A 69 -29.56 23.46 21.30
CA ASN A 69 -28.57 22.45 21.66
C ASN A 69 -28.72 21.11 20.92
N ALA A 70 -29.64 20.99 19.94
CA ALA A 70 -29.92 19.74 19.25
C ALA A 70 -28.65 19.13 18.61
N TYR A 71 -27.81 19.96 18.02
CA TYR A 71 -26.52 19.52 17.47
C TYR A 71 -25.60 18.94 18.54
N GLU A 72 -25.46 19.63 19.67
CA GLU A 72 -24.60 19.15 20.78
C GLU A 72 -25.12 17.84 21.36
N TYR A 73 -26.43 17.66 21.44
CA TYR A 73 -27.02 16.39 21.85
C TYR A 73 -26.75 15.27 20.84
N HIS A 74 -26.86 15.53 19.53
CA HIS A 74 -26.45 14.58 18.50
C HIS A 74 -24.97 14.19 18.63
N LYS A 75 -24.08 15.17 18.85
CA LYS A 75 -22.65 14.92 19.00
C LYS A 75 -22.38 14.05 20.23
N GLN A 76 -23.00 14.33 21.38
CA GLN A 76 -22.87 13.51 22.59
C GLN A 76 -23.41 12.09 22.38
N ALA A 77 -24.54 11.94 21.68
CA ALA A 77 -25.10 10.64 21.35
C ALA A 77 -24.15 9.83 20.45
N ALA A 78 -23.64 10.43 19.38
CA ALA A 78 -22.69 9.80 18.47
C ALA A 78 -21.41 9.36 19.20
N ARG A 79 -20.85 10.22 20.06
CA ARG A 79 -19.68 9.92 20.86
C ARG A 79 -19.91 8.72 21.79
N LEU A 80 -21.01 8.71 22.52
CA LEU A 80 -21.30 7.63 23.47
C LEU A 80 -21.61 6.29 22.76
N HIS A 81 -22.31 6.32 21.63
CA HIS A 81 -22.50 5.12 20.80
C HIS A 81 -21.14 4.58 20.33
N PHE A 82 -20.26 5.46 19.84
CA PHE A 82 -18.90 5.09 19.41
C PHE A 82 -18.09 4.48 20.58
N GLU A 83 -18.09 5.13 21.78
CA GLU A 83 -17.42 4.61 22.97
C GLU A 83 -17.97 3.24 23.45
N CYS A 84 -19.23 2.94 23.15
CA CYS A 84 -19.88 1.65 23.46
C CYS A 84 -19.67 0.59 22.38
N GLY A 85 -19.01 0.91 21.26
CA GLY A 85 -18.86 0.00 20.13
C GLY A 85 -20.08 -0.10 19.21
N ASN A 86 -21.10 0.74 19.42
CA ASN A 86 -22.31 0.82 18.59
C ASN A 86 -22.04 1.70 17.36
N GLU A 87 -21.16 1.23 16.45
CA GLU A 87 -20.68 2.02 15.32
C GLU A 87 -21.81 2.44 14.36
N ASP A 88 -22.80 1.58 14.10
CA ASP A 88 -23.88 1.88 13.17
C ASP A 88 -24.77 3.02 13.68
N ASP A 89 -25.09 3.02 14.97
CA ASP A 89 -25.85 4.11 15.58
C ASP A 89 -25.04 5.42 15.58
N ALA A 90 -23.74 5.33 15.87
CA ALA A 90 -22.84 6.48 15.82
C ALA A 90 -22.77 7.09 14.40
N LEU A 91 -22.68 6.24 13.36
CA LEU A 91 -22.70 6.65 11.96
C LEU A 91 -24.04 7.29 11.58
N LEU A 92 -25.18 6.67 11.94
CA LEU A 92 -26.50 7.19 11.60
C LEU A 92 -26.69 8.62 12.11
N ILE A 93 -26.26 8.88 13.35
CA ILE A 93 -26.34 10.19 13.99
C ILE A 93 -25.31 11.15 13.35
N GLY A 94 -24.08 10.69 13.14
CA GLY A 94 -23.00 11.48 12.58
C GLY A 94 -23.30 11.94 11.13
N MET A 95 -23.84 11.05 10.31
CA MET A 95 -24.19 11.36 8.91
C MET A 95 -25.29 12.41 8.78
N ARG A 96 -26.23 12.47 9.70
CA ARG A 96 -27.24 13.54 9.76
C ARG A 96 -26.60 14.92 9.98
N ASN A 97 -25.39 14.97 10.50
CA ASN A 97 -24.65 16.18 10.82
C ASN A 97 -23.32 16.31 10.01
N LEU A 98 -23.21 15.61 8.90
CA LEU A 98 -21.98 15.50 8.10
C LEU A 98 -21.37 16.87 7.73
N SER A 99 -22.21 17.83 7.35
CA SER A 99 -21.75 19.19 7.00
C SER A 99 -21.04 19.91 8.16
N LYS A 100 -21.45 19.63 9.39
CA LYS A 100 -20.83 20.23 10.58
C LYS A 100 -19.54 19.55 11.00
N ALA A 101 -19.32 18.30 10.59
CA ALA A 101 -18.10 17.56 10.89
C ALA A 101 -16.85 18.20 10.23
N GLN A 102 -17.02 19.05 9.23
CA GLN A 102 -15.91 19.79 8.61
C GLN A 102 -15.32 20.87 9.54
N ASP A 103 -16.10 21.30 10.54
CA ASP A 103 -15.73 22.34 11.51
C ASP A 103 -15.69 21.80 12.96
N ASP A 104 -16.07 20.54 13.18
CA ASP A 104 -16.09 19.89 14.50
C ASP A 104 -15.19 18.66 14.51
N ALA A 105 -14.01 18.81 15.12
CA ALA A 105 -12.97 17.77 15.16
C ALA A 105 -13.39 16.49 15.91
N GLU A 106 -14.29 16.57 16.90
CA GLU A 106 -14.78 15.39 17.62
C GLU A 106 -15.71 14.54 16.74
N LEU A 107 -16.68 15.19 16.07
CA LEU A 107 -17.57 14.48 15.14
C LEU A 107 -16.78 13.93 13.93
N ALA A 108 -15.84 14.72 13.39
CA ALA A 108 -14.93 14.28 12.35
C ALA A 108 -14.11 13.07 12.78
N TYR A 109 -13.62 13.05 14.04
CA TYR A 109 -12.87 11.92 14.59
C TYR A 109 -13.69 10.63 14.63
N ILE A 110 -14.93 10.71 15.15
CA ILE A 110 -15.83 9.54 15.23
C ILE A 110 -16.08 8.96 13.83
N LEU A 111 -16.52 9.81 12.90
CA LEU A 111 -16.80 9.39 11.52
C LEU A 111 -15.56 8.83 10.85
N THR A 112 -14.42 9.51 10.98
CA THR A 112 -13.17 9.06 10.36
C THR A 112 -12.71 7.73 10.92
N SER A 113 -12.80 7.52 12.24
CA SER A 113 -12.41 6.25 12.86
C SER A 113 -13.20 5.08 12.29
N ILE A 114 -14.53 5.21 12.20
CA ILE A 114 -15.41 4.14 11.69
C ILE A 114 -15.18 3.91 10.20
N TYR A 115 -15.16 4.98 9.39
CA TYR A 115 -15.00 4.83 7.94
C TYR A 115 -13.60 4.33 7.53
N LEU A 116 -12.53 4.69 8.28
CA LEU A 116 -11.20 4.12 8.03
C LEU A 116 -11.16 2.63 8.35
N ASN A 117 -11.83 2.18 9.43
CA ASN A 117 -11.95 0.74 9.73
C ASN A 117 -12.68 -0.02 8.60
N ARG A 118 -13.63 0.64 7.94
CA ARG A 118 -14.37 0.11 6.78
C ARG A 118 -13.69 0.36 5.44
N GLN A 119 -12.52 1.01 5.43
CA GLN A 119 -11.77 1.42 4.22
C GLN A 119 -12.57 2.31 3.24
N GLN A 120 -13.55 3.04 3.74
CA GLN A 120 -14.35 4.02 2.99
C GLN A 120 -13.75 5.43 3.16
N ARG A 121 -12.54 5.61 2.66
CA ARG A 121 -11.74 6.81 2.90
C ARG A 121 -12.30 8.06 2.24
N ASP A 122 -12.99 7.91 1.10
CA ASP A 122 -13.50 9.03 0.31
C ASP A 122 -14.42 9.95 1.09
N ILE A 123 -15.26 9.36 1.95
CA ILE A 123 -16.24 10.09 2.76
C ILE A 123 -15.56 11.03 3.77
N VAL A 124 -14.37 10.67 4.24
CA VAL A 124 -13.67 11.34 5.34
C VAL A 124 -12.48 12.19 4.90
N LYS A 125 -12.10 12.12 3.62
CA LYS A 125 -11.06 13.01 3.04
C LYS A 125 -11.22 14.50 3.40
N PRO A 126 -12.44 15.09 3.41
CA PRO A 126 -12.64 16.48 3.78
C PRO A 126 -12.26 16.83 5.23
N PHE A 127 -12.22 15.84 6.14
CA PHE A 127 -11.95 16.07 7.56
C PHE A 127 -10.46 16.20 7.91
N LYS A 128 -9.56 15.92 6.96
CA LYS A 128 -8.10 15.96 7.19
C LYS A 128 -7.63 17.27 7.81
N LYS A 129 -8.21 18.41 7.42
CA LYS A 129 -7.82 19.73 7.93
C LYS A 129 -8.26 19.91 9.39
N VAL A 130 -9.55 19.78 9.70
CA VAL A 130 -10.08 19.98 11.06
C VAL A 130 -9.43 19.03 12.07
N LEU A 131 -9.17 17.78 11.67
CA LEU A 131 -8.46 16.80 12.50
C LEU A 131 -7.00 17.19 12.72
N SER A 132 -6.29 17.68 11.69
CA SER A 132 -4.89 18.09 11.81
C SER A 132 -4.70 19.36 12.64
N GLU A 133 -5.69 20.26 12.66
CA GLU A 133 -5.67 21.51 13.41
C GLU A 133 -6.12 21.33 14.87
N SER A 134 -6.72 20.20 15.23
CA SER A 134 -7.13 19.88 16.59
C SER A 134 -5.95 19.76 17.55
N SER A 135 -6.17 20.15 18.82
CA SER A 135 -5.19 19.96 19.89
C SER A 135 -5.15 18.53 20.44
N ASN A 136 -6.14 17.69 20.10
CA ASN A 136 -6.19 16.30 20.52
C ASN A 136 -5.22 15.45 19.70
N PRO A 137 -4.24 14.75 20.33
CA PRO A 137 -3.27 13.91 19.61
C PRO A 137 -3.89 12.76 18.81
N ASP A 138 -5.04 12.22 19.24
CA ASP A 138 -5.72 11.13 18.52
C ASP A 138 -6.33 11.62 17.23
N HIS A 139 -6.90 12.84 17.20
CA HIS A 139 -7.35 13.49 15.98
C HIS A 139 -6.19 13.69 14.99
N SER A 140 -5.04 14.17 15.51
CA SER A 140 -3.84 14.36 14.70
C SER A 140 -3.30 13.05 14.10
N ARG A 141 -3.42 11.92 14.81
CA ARG A 141 -3.05 10.59 14.26
C ARG A 141 -3.94 10.17 13.11
N LEU A 142 -5.27 10.36 13.24
CA LEU A 142 -6.19 10.06 12.14
C LEU A 142 -5.95 10.99 10.93
N ALA A 143 -5.72 12.27 11.17
CA ALA A 143 -5.35 13.19 10.11
C ALA A 143 -4.13 12.67 9.33
N ALA A 144 -3.09 12.23 10.03
CA ALA A 144 -1.87 11.70 9.41
C ALA A 144 -2.13 10.55 8.43
N LEU A 145 -3.10 9.68 8.72
CA LEU A 145 -3.50 8.58 7.82
C LEU A 145 -4.18 9.09 6.55
N LEU A 146 -4.97 10.17 6.64
CA LEU A 146 -5.66 10.77 5.49
C LEU A 146 -4.71 11.59 4.60
N LEU A 147 -3.66 12.18 5.18
CA LEU A 147 -2.72 13.01 4.41
C LEU A 147 -1.93 12.20 3.38
N THR A 148 -1.71 10.91 3.61
CA THR A 148 -0.96 10.03 2.70
C THR A 148 -1.77 9.52 1.52
N ASP A 149 -3.08 9.81 1.44
CA ASP A 149 -3.92 9.38 0.32
C ASP A 149 -3.56 10.10 -0.99
N ASP A 150 -3.07 11.34 -0.90
CA ASP A 150 -2.52 12.07 -2.04
C ASP A 150 -1.23 12.80 -1.62
N LEU A 151 -0.10 12.23 -2.00
CA LEU A 151 1.22 12.78 -1.71
C LEU A 151 1.59 13.97 -2.62
N HIS A 152 0.88 14.16 -3.74
CA HIS A 152 1.10 15.29 -4.64
C HIS A 152 0.33 16.55 -4.21
N ASP A 153 -0.63 16.42 -3.29
CA ASP A 153 -1.37 17.56 -2.74
C ASP A 153 -0.46 18.40 -1.82
N GLN A 154 -0.17 19.62 -2.26
CA GLN A 154 0.65 20.58 -1.48
C GLN A 154 0.00 20.95 -0.15
N THR A 155 -1.33 20.91 -0.04
CA THR A 155 -2.05 21.14 1.22
C THR A 155 -1.74 20.04 2.21
N ASN A 156 -1.75 18.77 1.76
CA ASN A 156 -1.38 17.63 2.62
C ASN A 156 0.05 17.77 3.15
N GLN A 157 1.00 18.16 2.30
CA GLN A 157 2.37 18.42 2.75
C GLN A 157 2.45 19.54 3.80
N MET A 158 1.71 20.65 3.58
CA MET A 158 1.67 21.75 4.54
C MET A 158 1.11 21.30 5.89
N LEU A 159 0.02 20.52 5.88
CA LEU A 159 -0.58 19.97 7.10
C LEU A 159 0.37 18.98 7.80
N ALA A 160 1.04 18.10 7.06
CA ALA A 160 2.06 17.19 7.61
C ALA A 160 3.22 17.96 8.27
N ARG A 161 3.72 19.02 7.62
CA ARG A 161 4.73 19.93 8.20
C ARG A 161 4.24 20.60 9.47
N ASN A 162 2.98 21.05 9.51
CA ASN A 162 2.40 21.71 10.68
C ASN A 162 2.23 20.73 11.84
N LEU A 163 1.82 19.48 11.58
CA LEU A 163 1.78 18.42 12.59
C LEU A 163 3.18 18.16 13.18
N PHE A 164 4.19 18.01 12.31
CA PHE A 164 5.57 17.85 12.76
C PHE A 164 6.05 19.04 13.60
N LYS A 165 5.76 20.29 13.21
CA LYS A 165 6.15 21.49 13.97
C LYS A 165 5.44 21.58 15.32
N ARG A 166 4.18 21.16 15.40
CA ARG A 166 3.39 21.17 16.64
C ARG A 166 3.87 20.10 17.62
N TYR A 167 4.29 18.96 17.12
CA TYR A 167 4.72 17.81 17.92
C TYR A 167 6.14 17.36 17.52
N PRO A 168 7.19 18.19 17.73
CA PRO A 168 8.54 17.91 17.22
C PRO A 168 9.19 16.66 17.81
N GLY A 169 8.74 16.24 19.01
CA GLY A 169 9.14 14.97 19.64
C GLY A 169 8.41 13.73 19.13
N ASN A 170 7.33 13.89 18.33
CA ASN A 170 6.61 12.77 17.78
C ASN A 170 7.27 12.26 16.50
N ILE A 171 7.94 11.13 16.60
CA ILE A 171 8.71 10.54 15.51
C ILE A 171 7.82 10.10 14.33
N ALA A 172 6.56 9.70 14.58
CA ALA A 172 5.64 9.31 13.50
C ALA A 172 5.28 10.51 12.60
N PHE A 173 5.09 11.71 13.19
CA PHE A 173 4.85 12.92 12.39
C PHE A 173 6.10 13.40 11.64
N ARG A 174 7.31 13.11 12.15
CA ARG A 174 8.56 13.33 11.42
C ARG A 174 8.64 12.40 10.21
N PHE A 175 8.35 11.11 10.35
CA PHE A 175 8.30 10.18 9.22
C PHE A 175 7.24 10.59 8.20
N LEU A 176 6.04 10.97 8.64
CA LEU A 176 5.00 11.49 7.76
C LEU A 176 5.52 12.66 6.91
N TYR A 177 6.18 13.64 7.53
CA TYR A 177 6.72 14.79 6.81
C TYR A 177 7.84 14.38 5.83
N LEU A 178 8.70 13.44 6.23
CA LEU A 178 9.76 12.88 5.37
C LEU A 178 9.19 12.16 4.13
N VAL A 179 8.02 11.50 4.22
CA VAL A 179 7.36 10.90 3.05
C VAL A 179 7.09 11.97 1.99
N PHE A 180 6.55 13.13 2.39
CA PHE A 180 6.30 14.24 1.45
C PHE A 180 7.59 14.85 0.92
N LEU A 181 8.62 15.03 1.76
CA LEU A 181 9.90 15.56 1.30
C LEU A 181 10.53 14.68 0.22
N ARG A 182 10.49 13.35 0.41
CA ARG A 182 10.98 12.36 -0.57
C ARG A 182 10.14 12.35 -1.84
N GLU A 183 8.80 12.45 -1.74
CA GLU A 183 7.92 12.52 -2.91
C GLU A 183 8.23 13.73 -3.78
N PHE A 184 8.58 14.87 -3.16
CA PHE A 184 8.95 16.09 -3.88
C PHE A 184 10.45 16.24 -4.17
N ASN A 185 11.29 15.23 -3.88
CA ASN A 185 12.75 15.25 -4.02
C ASN A 185 13.42 16.46 -3.34
N ASP A 186 12.91 16.85 -2.16
CA ASP A 186 13.49 17.93 -1.35
C ASP A 186 14.66 17.35 -0.53
N PHE A 187 15.80 17.19 -1.17
CA PHE A 187 16.95 16.48 -0.59
C PHE A 187 17.50 17.19 0.65
N ASP A 188 17.66 18.51 0.61
CA ASP A 188 18.24 19.29 1.71
C ASP A 188 17.40 19.15 3.00
N GLU A 189 16.08 19.30 2.90
CA GLU A 189 15.19 19.12 4.05
C GLU A 189 15.04 17.63 4.44
N THR A 190 15.12 16.72 3.48
CA THR A 190 15.13 15.27 3.76
C THR A 190 16.34 14.90 4.60
N ASP A 191 17.55 15.30 4.24
CA ASP A 191 18.80 15.00 4.96
C ASP A 191 18.75 15.57 6.38
N LYS A 192 18.34 16.84 6.52
CA LYS A 192 18.18 17.50 7.82
C LYS A 192 17.22 16.76 8.76
N HIS A 193 16.08 16.31 8.26
CA HIS A 193 15.07 15.64 9.09
C HIS A 193 15.32 14.14 9.26
N ASN A 194 16.11 13.52 8.36
CA ASN A 194 16.52 12.12 8.47
C ASN A 194 17.70 11.93 9.44
N ALA A 195 18.61 12.90 9.54
CA ALA A 195 19.81 12.80 10.37
C ALA A 195 19.53 12.36 11.83
N PRO A 196 18.54 12.91 12.56
CA PRO A 196 18.25 12.45 13.93
C PRO A 196 17.75 11.00 14.01
N ILE A 197 17.14 10.47 12.93
CA ILE A 197 16.69 9.08 12.85
C ILE A 197 17.92 8.18 12.67
N ILE A 198 18.80 8.52 11.73
CA ILE A 198 20.05 7.80 11.48
C ILE A 198 20.92 7.75 12.73
N GLU A 199 21.02 8.87 13.47
CA GLU A 199 21.75 8.93 14.75
C GLU A 199 21.17 7.97 15.80
N ARG A 200 19.84 7.85 15.91
CA ARG A 200 19.19 6.91 16.80
C ARG A 200 19.49 5.46 16.41
N ILE A 201 19.38 5.14 15.11
CA ILE A 201 19.71 3.81 14.58
C ILE A 201 21.18 3.47 14.90
N ALA A 202 22.10 4.38 14.67
CA ALA A 202 23.53 4.20 14.95
C ALA A 202 23.84 3.95 16.44
N LYS A 203 22.99 4.49 17.34
CA LYS A 203 23.03 4.24 18.79
C LYS A 203 22.32 2.94 19.21
N GLY A 204 21.80 2.16 18.27
CA GLY A 204 21.08 0.91 18.54
C GLY A 204 19.60 1.07 18.91
N ASP A 205 19.04 2.27 18.84
CA ASP A 205 17.62 2.50 19.06
C ASP A 205 16.81 2.18 17.78
N LEU A 206 16.58 0.90 17.55
CA LEU A 206 15.86 0.39 16.38
C LEU A 206 14.34 0.51 16.54
N ASP A 207 13.83 0.71 17.74
CA ASP A 207 12.39 0.90 17.99
C ASP A 207 11.84 2.17 17.31
N VAL A 208 12.69 3.13 17.00
CA VAL A 208 12.33 4.30 16.18
C VAL A 208 11.68 3.89 14.86
N LEU A 209 12.15 2.82 14.24
CA LEU A 209 11.67 2.33 12.93
C LEU A 209 10.26 1.74 12.99
N ARG A 210 9.79 1.30 14.16
CA ARG A 210 8.40 0.81 14.34
C ARG A 210 7.34 1.90 14.11
N LYS A 211 7.74 3.15 14.00
CA LYS A 211 6.85 4.30 13.74
C LYS A 211 6.86 4.74 12.29
N ASP A 212 7.75 4.17 11.47
CA ASP A 212 7.74 4.43 10.03
C ASP A 212 6.65 3.60 9.33
N ASN A 213 6.19 4.08 8.19
CA ASN A 213 5.29 3.29 7.35
C ASN A 213 6.13 2.25 6.60
N PRO A 214 5.79 0.93 6.66
CA PRO A 214 6.58 -0.13 6.06
C PRO A 214 6.89 0.07 4.58
N PHE A 215 5.91 0.53 3.79
CA PHE A 215 6.10 0.74 2.36
C PHE A 215 7.03 1.92 2.06
N TYR A 216 6.85 3.05 2.76
CA TYR A 216 7.72 4.21 2.56
C TYR A 216 9.11 4.01 3.15
N HIS A 217 9.24 3.15 4.16
CA HIS A 217 10.52 2.76 4.74
C HIS A 217 11.48 2.16 3.70
N LEU A 218 10.98 1.30 2.82
CA LEU A 218 11.79 0.67 1.77
C LEU A 218 12.45 1.68 0.82
N HIS A 219 11.87 2.88 0.64
CA HIS A 219 12.39 3.87 -0.31
C HIS A 219 13.68 4.55 0.15
N TRP A 220 14.04 4.45 1.43
CA TRP A 220 15.24 5.08 1.96
C TRP A 220 16.16 4.14 2.74
N ASN A 221 15.70 2.94 3.03
CA ASN A 221 16.47 1.95 3.77
C ASN A 221 16.47 0.60 3.05
N GLY A 222 17.64 0.22 2.50
CA GLY A 222 17.84 -1.04 1.78
C GLY A 222 18.22 -2.21 2.68
N ASP A 223 18.45 -2.01 3.99
CA ASP A 223 18.87 -3.06 4.91
C ASP A 223 17.68 -3.89 5.38
N GLU A 224 17.60 -5.15 4.94
CA GLU A 224 16.52 -6.06 5.28
C GLU A 224 16.45 -6.36 6.79
N SER A 225 17.58 -6.34 7.50
CA SER A 225 17.63 -6.50 8.94
C SER A 225 16.94 -5.36 9.70
N LEU A 226 16.92 -4.17 9.13
CA LEU A 226 16.26 -2.98 9.66
C LEU A 226 14.80 -2.87 9.18
N ASN A 227 14.51 -3.27 7.94
CA ASN A 227 13.16 -3.21 7.36
C ASN A 227 12.13 -3.97 8.21
N ARG A 228 12.53 -5.07 8.84
CA ARG A 228 11.65 -5.87 9.73
C ARG A 228 11.06 -5.05 10.89
N PHE A 229 11.76 -4.03 11.40
CA PHE A 229 11.24 -3.23 12.51
C PHE A 229 10.05 -2.37 12.08
N ALA A 230 10.05 -1.85 10.87
CA ALA A 230 8.89 -1.13 10.32
C ALA A 230 7.70 -2.08 10.10
N THR A 231 7.93 -3.31 9.65
CA THR A 231 6.86 -4.28 9.35
C THR A 231 6.29 -4.96 10.59
N ILE A 232 7.07 -5.14 11.66
CA ILE A 232 6.55 -5.64 12.95
C ILE A 232 5.66 -4.59 13.63
N GLY A 233 5.88 -3.30 13.35
CA GLY A 233 5.07 -2.21 13.87
C GLY A 233 4.96 -2.20 15.40
N THR A 234 3.81 -1.76 15.92
CA THR A 234 3.53 -1.67 17.36
C THR A 234 2.73 -2.84 17.91
N THR A 235 2.14 -3.65 17.03
CA THR A 235 1.30 -4.81 17.41
C THR A 235 1.88 -6.07 16.78
N PRO A 236 2.69 -6.83 17.52
CA PRO A 236 3.27 -8.07 17.01
C PRO A 236 2.20 -9.13 16.75
N LEU A 237 2.52 -10.06 15.85
CA LEU A 237 1.70 -11.22 15.56
C LEU A 237 1.50 -12.07 16.84
N ASN A 238 0.28 -12.55 17.05
CA ASN A 238 -0.04 -13.45 18.17
C ASN A 238 0.11 -14.91 17.74
N PRO A 239 1.14 -15.65 18.26
CA PRO A 239 1.39 -17.04 17.88
C PRO A 239 0.25 -18.00 18.23
N GLU A 240 -0.50 -17.74 19.31
CA GLU A 240 -1.62 -18.59 19.72
C GLU A 240 -2.78 -18.51 18.69
N ARG A 241 -3.06 -17.31 18.17
CA ARG A 241 -4.06 -17.12 17.10
C ARG A 241 -3.66 -17.85 15.82
N VAL A 242 -2.37 -17.77 15.44
CA VAL A 242 -1.83 -18.52 14.29
C VAL A 242 -2.04 -20.03 14.47
N ALA A 243 -1.67 -20.55 15.63
CA ALA A 243 -1.85 -21.98 15.93
C ALA A 243 -3.33 -22.41 15.96
N MET A 244 -4.22 -21.55 16.47
CA MET A 244 -5.67 -21.79 16.45
C MET A 244 -6.21 -21.84 15.02
N ARG A 245 -5.84 -20.88 14.16
CA ARG A 245 -6.28 -20.86 12.75
C ARG A 245 -5.90 -22.14 12.03
N ARG A 246 -4.64 -22.58 12.13
CA ARG A 246 -4.13 -23.78 11.46
C ARG A 246 -4.83 -25.06 11.91
N LYS A 247 -5.43 -25.07 13.11
CA LYS A 247 -6.17 -26.22 13.68
C LYS A 247 -7.67 -26.15 13.47
N MET A 248 -8.16 -25.09 12.84
CA MET A 248 -9.60 -24.96 12.59
C MET A 248 -10.08 -26.05 11.63
N PRO A 249 -11.27 -26.65 11.90
CA PRO A 249 -11.91 -27.58 10.96
C PRO A 249 -12.10 -26.91 9.59
N HIS A 250 -11.77 -27.63 8.53
CA HIS A 250 -11.92 -27.19 7.17
C HIS A 250 -12.37 -28.33 6.25
N THR A 251 -13.26 -28.03 5.32
CA THR A 251 -13.76 -29.01 4.36
C THR A 251 -13.05 -28.82 3.03
N TRP A 252 -12.13 -29.70 2.75
CA TRP A 252 -11.41 -29.75 1.47
C TRP A 252 -12.31 -30.32 0.36
N SER A 253 -12.13 -29.86 -0.87
CA SER A 253 -12.77 -30.38 -2.08
C SER A 253 -11.75 -30.93 -3.07
N ASP A 254 -12.23 -31.51 -4.17
CA ASP A 254 -11.35 -32.00 -5.25
C ASP A 254 -10.59 -30.85 -5.91
N LYS A 255 -11.25 -29.71 -6.10
CA LYS A 255 -10.61 -28.47 -6.57
C LYS A 255 -10.04 -27.69 -5.41
N ILE A 256 -8.90 -27.05 -5.64
CA ILE A 256 -8.33 -26.08 -4.71
C ILE A 256 -9.02 -24.74 -4.88
N ARG A 257 -9.62 -24.20 -3.82
CA ARG A 257 -10.30 -22.91 -3.81
C ARG A 257 -9.32 -21.84 -3.37
N VAL A 258 -8.94 -20.98 -4.32
CA VAL A 258 -7.99 -19.88 -4.09
C VAL A 258 -8.75 -18.56 -4.03
N GLY A 259 -8.65 -17.87 -2.90
CA GLY A 259 -9.16 -16.53 -2.71
C GLY A 259 -8.05 -15.50 -2.87
N TYR A 260 -8.25 -14.49 -3.70
CA TYR A 260 -7.36 -13.32 -3.81
C TYR A 260 -8.03 -12.10 -3.20
N MET A 261 -7.32 -11.38 -2.34
CA MET A 261 -7.83 -10.16 -1.71
C MET A 261 -7.05 -8.94 -2.18
N SER A 262 -7.76 -7.95 -2.72
CA SER A 262 -7.14 -6.70 -3.18
C SER A 262 -8.15 -5.56 -3.35
N SER A 263 -7.65 -4.32 -3.25
CA SER A 263 -8.31 -3.10 -3.73
C SER A 263 -7.96 -2.74 -5.18
N ASP A 264 -7.24 -3.61 -5.90
CA ASP A 264 -6.63 -3.28 -7.19
C ASP A 264 -7.31 -3.97 -8.38
N PHE A 265 -8.47 -4.64 -8.18
CA PHE A 265 -9.14 -5.40 -9.24
C PHE A 265 -9.84 -4.51 -10.28
N TRP A 266 -9.04 -3.69 -10.96
CA TRP A 266 -9.42 -2.88 -12.11
C TRP A 266 -8.22 -2.78 -13.08
N ASP A 267 -8.49 -2.86 -14.38
CA ASP A 267 -7.50 -3.16 -15.44
C ASP A 267 -6.39 -2.10 -15.63
N HIS A 268 -6.60 -0.89 -15.14
CA HIS A 268 -5.58 0.17 -15.21
C HIS A 268 -4.58 0.16 -14.05
N HIS A 269 -4.83 -0.64 -12.99
CA HIS A 269 -3.89 -0.72 -11.87
C HIS A 269 -2.62 -1.49 -12.22
N ALA A 270 -1.48 -1.07 -11.68
CA ALA A 270 -0.19 -1.71 -11.94
C ALA A 270 -0.18 -3.21 -11.61
N THR A 271 -0.81 -3.62 -10.50
CA THR A 271 -0.96 -5.03 -10.11
C THR A 271 -1.70 -5.82 -11.18
N MET A 272 -2.80 -5.28 -11.74
CA MET A 272 -3.58 -5.98 -12.75
C MET A 272 -2.89 -6.04 -14.11
N LYS A 273 -2.07 -5.05 -14.48
CA LYS A 273 -1.18 -5.12 -15.66
C LYS A 273 -0.20 -6.29 -15.61
N LEU A 274 0.09 -6.79 -14.42
CA LEU A 274 0.91 -7.98 -14.20
C LEU A 274 0.05 -9.26 -14.11
N LEU A 275 -1.04 -9.21 -13.34
CA LEU A 275 -1.74 -10.37 -12.81
C LEU A 275 -2.91 -10.87 -13.67
N GLN A 276 -3.62 -9.97 -14.38
CA GLN A 276 -4.91 -10.31 -15.01
C GLN A 276 -4.84 -11.56 -15.89
N ARG A 277 -3.76 -11.72 -16.68
CA ARG A 277 -3.61 -12.89 -17.53
C ARG A 277 -3.46 -14.19 -16.75
N ILE A 278 -2.82 -14.15 -15.60
CA ILE A 278 -2.70 -15.32 -14.72
C ILE A 278 -4.06 -15.73 -14.17
N LEU A 279 -4.89 -14.76 -13.75
CA LEU A 279 -6.25 -15.03 -13.28
C LEU A 279 -7.12 -15.68 -14.38
N GLU A 280 -6.93 -15.31 -15.66
CA GLU A 280 -7.63 -15.92 -16.80
C GLU A 280 -7.13 -17.34 -17.11
N LEU A 281 -5.83 -17.61 -16.92
CA LEU A 281 -5.17 -18.85 -17.31
C LEU A 281 -5.33 -19.99 -16.32
N HIS A 282 -5.74 -19.73 -15.07
CA HIS A 282 -5.92 -20.80 -14.09
C HIS A 282 -6.79 -21.96 -14.64
N ASP A 283 -6.30 -23.19 -14.49
CA ASP A 283 -7.03 -24.40 -14.85
C ASP A 283 -8.29 -24.59 -14.00
N ARG A 284 -9.43 -24.19 -14.53
CA ARG A 284 -10.73 -24.25 -13.85
C ARG A 284 -11.21 -25.67 -13.56
N SER A 285 -10.58 -26.69 -14.11
CA SER A 285 -10.85 -28.09 -13.76
C SER A 285 -10.25 -28.47 -12.41
N ARG A 286 -9.14 -27.80 -12.00
CA ARG A 286 -8.38 -28.07 -10.78
C ARG A 286 -8.52 -26.98 -9.72
N PHE A 287 -8.77 -25.74 -10.15
CA PHE A 287 -8.83 -24.56 -9.28
C PHE A 287 -10.16 -23.83 -9.39
N GLU A 288 -10.65 -23.34 -8.27
CA GLU A 288 -11.75 -22.40 -8.19
C GLU A 288 -11.21 -21.07 -7.67
N ILE A 289 -11.35 -20.00 -8.46
CA ILE A 289 -10.77 -18.69 -8.18
C ILE A 289 -11.86 -17.72 -7.72
N THR A 290 -11.69 -17.13 -6.56
CA THR A 290 -12.58 -16.11 -5.98
C THR A 290 -11.79 -14.85 -5.67
N LEU A 291 -12.28 -13.69 -6.13
CA LEU A 291 -11.69 -12.38 -5.89
C LEU A 291 -12.50 -11.65 -4.83
N PHE A 292 -11.94 -11.48 -3.62
CA PHE A 292 -12.53 -10.65 -2.58
C PHE A 292 -12.11 -9.20 -2.82
N CYS A 293 -12.99 -8.48 -3.51
CA CYS A 293 -12.73 -7.16 -4.05
C CYS A 293 -13.14 -6.08 -3.06
N HIS A 294 -12.20 -5.23 -2.67
CA HIS A 294 -12.50 -4.01 -1.91
C HIS A 294 -12.01 -2.75 -2.64
N THR A 295 -12.04 -2.81 -3.98
CA THR A 295 -11.70 -1.67 -4.84
C THR A 295 -12.73 -0.56 -4.69
N GLU A 296 -12.27 0.67 -4.56
CA GLU A 296 -13.14 1.84 -4.45
C GLU A 296 -14.05 1.98 -5.69
N PRO A 297 -15.33 2.36 -5.52
CA PRO A 297 -16.29 2.48 -6.64
C PRO A 297 -15.81 3.40 -7.76
N GLU A 298 -15.07 4.47 -7.44
CA GLU A 298 -14.50 5.40 -8.43
C GLU A 298 -13.51 4.70 -9.37
N HIS A 299 -12.70 3.77 -8.86
CA HIS A 299 -11.77 2.99 -9.68
C HIS A 299 -12.51 1.93 -10.48
N LEU A 300 -13.52 1.27 -9.89
CA LEU A 300 -14.35 0.31 -10.60
C LEU A 300 -15.09 0.93 -11.79
N ALA A 301 -15.52 2.18 -11.66
CA ALA A 301 -16.17 2.92 -12.75
C ALA A 301 -15.25 3.15 -13.97
N LYS A 302 -13.94 3.07 -13.78
CA LYS A 302 -12.92 3.21 -14.84
C LYS A 302 -12.50 1.87 -15.44
N ASN A 303 -12.94 0.74 -14.87
CA ASN A 303 -12.59 -0.59 -15.35
C ASN A 303 -13.32 -0.90 -16.65
N THR A 304 -12.59 -1.39 -17.65
CA THR A 304 -13.12 -1.72 -18.98
C THR A 304 -13.22 -3.21 -19.25
N THR A 305 -12.48 -4.02 -18.50
CA THR A 305 -12.44 -5.48 -18.65
C THR A 305 -13.59 -6.14 -17.89
N ASP A 306 -14.22 -7.16 -18.51
CA ASP A 306 -15.17 -8.04 -17.82
C ASP A 306 -14.42 -8.86 -16.75
N ARG A 307 -14.65 -8.54 -15.49
CA ARG A 307 -13.98 -9.16 -14.33
C ARG A 307 -14.39 -10.61 -14.10
N SER A 308 -15.49 -11.08 -14.70
CA SER A 308 -15.88 -12.50 -14.64
C SER A 308 -14.86 -13.43 -15.28
N ARG A 309 -14.04 -12.92 -16.22
CA ARG A 309 -12.93 -13.64 -16.81
C ARG A 309 -11.82 -13.98 -15.80
N TRP A 310 -11.69 -13.18 -14.76
CA TRP A 310 -10.67 -13.38 -13.71
C TRP A 310 -11.08 -14.41 -12.66
N GLY A 311 -12.37 -14.58 -12.43
CA GLY A 311 -12.91 -15.50 -11.42
C GLY A 311 -14.26 -15.06 -10.88
N ASN A 312 -14.73 -15.73 -9.83
CA ASN A 312 -15.90 -15.29 -9.07
C ASN A 312 -15.54 -14.02 -8.29
N VAL A 313 -16.28 -12.93 -8.45
CA VAL A 313 -16.02 -11.65 -7.78
C VAL A 313 -17.01 -11.45 -6.63
N VAL A 314 -16.48 -11.37 -5.42
CA VAL A 314 -17.22 -11.08 -4.19
C VAL A 314 -16.84 -9.68 -3.73
N ASP A 315 -17.80 -8.76 -3.73
CA ASP A 315 -17.58 -7.39 -3.26
C ASP A 315 -17.59 -7.36 -1.73
N VAL A 316 -16.48 -6.90 -1.14
CA VAL A 316 -16.30 -6.71 0.30
C VAL A 316 -15.91 -5.27 0.65
N TYR A 317 -16.15 -4.32 -0.28
CA TYR A 317 -15.94 -2.90 -0.03
C TYR A 317 -16.80 -2.41 1.13
N GLY A 318 -16.21 -1.70 2.07
CA GLY A 318 -16.90 -1.18 3.25
C GLY A 318 -17.20 -2.20 4.37
N PHE A 319 -16.81 -3.47 4.21
CA PHE A 319 -16.99 -4.48 5.25
C PHE A 319 -15.96 -4.31 6.37
N SER A 320 -16.33 -4.69 7.61
CA SER A 320 -15.35 -4.86 8.70
C SER A 320 -14.44 -6.07 8.43
N ASN A 321 -13.32 -6.17 9.15
CA ASN A 321 -12.46 -7.34 9.02
C ASN A 321 -13.17 -8.65 9.41
N GLU A 322 -14.04 -8.58 10.42
CA GLU A 322 -14.85 -9.71 10.91
C GLU A 322 -15.89 -10.14 9.86
N ALA A 323 -16.55 -9.17 9.20
CA ALA A 323 -17.49 -9.44 8.12
C ALA A 323 -16.78 -10.07 6.91
N ILE A 324 -15.59 -9.57 6.54
CA ILE A 324 -14.74 -10.18 5.51
C ILE A 324 -14.40 -11.63 5.88
N ALA A 325 -13.97 -11.88 7.14
CA ALA A 325 -13.62 -13.21 7.58
C ALA A 325 -14.83 -14.17 7.54
N ALA A 326 -16.02 -13.71 7.86
CA ALA A 326 -17.24 -14.50 7.75
C ALA A 326 -17.53 -14.91 6.30
N VAL A 327 -17.51 -13.93 5.38
CA VAL A 327 -17.75 -14.16 3.94
C VAL A 327 -16.70 -15.09 3.33
N VAL A 328 -15.40 -14.90 3.63
CA VAL A 328 -14.34 -15.78 3.11
C VAL A 328 -14.56 -17.23 3.60
N ARG A 329 -14.95 -17.43 4.85
CA ARG A 329 -15.24 -18.77 5.39
C ARG A 329 -16.47 -19.43 4.77
N GLU A 330 -17.52 -18.66 4.45
CA GLU A 330 -18.70 -19.17 3.73
C GLU A 330 -18.33 -19.74 2.35
N HIS A 331 -17.28 -19.18 1.70
CA HIS A 331 -16.75 -19.70 0.43
C HIS A 331 -15.79 -20.87 0.61
N ASN A 332 -15.53 -21.33 1.84
CA ASN A 332 -14.63 -22.45 2.15
C ASN A 332 -13.25 -22.35 1.44
N ILE A 333 -12.67 -21.17 1.36
CA ILE A 333 -11.39 -20.93 0.70
C ILE A 333 -10.29 -21.78 1.35
N ASP A 334 -9.50 -22.48 0.52
CA ASP A 334 -8.39 -23.33 0.96
C ASP A 334 -7.10 -22.51 1.14
N ILE A 335 -6.84 -21.61 0.18
CA ILE A 335 -5.67 -20.72 0.15
C ILE A 335 -6.15 -19.29 -0.02
N MET A 336 -5.82 -18.42 0.93
CA MET A 336 -6.13 -16.98 0.85
C MET A 336 -4.88 -16.19 0.57
N VAL A 337 -4.87 -15.43 -0.53
CA VAL A 337 -3.72 -14.67 -1.03
C VAL A 337 -3.94 -13.18 -0.79
N ASP A 338 -3.04 -12.56 -0.03
CA ASP A 338 -2.95 -11.11 0.12
C ASP A 338 -2.12 -10.52 -1.02
N LEU A 339 -2.74 -9.70 -1.86
CA LEU A 339 -2.08 -9.00 -2.97
C LEU A 339 -1.60 -7.59 -2.61
N LYS A 340 -1.73 -7.17 -1.36
CA LYS A 340 -1.45 -5.79 -0.93
C LYS A 340 -0.32 -5.67 0.07
N GLY A 341 -0.27 -6.52 1.09
CA GLY A 341 0.66 -6.34 2.21
C GLY A 341 0.51 -4.95 2.85
N HIS A 342 1.60 -4.23 3.00
CA HIS A 342 1.64 -2.88 3.58
C HIS A 342 1.48 -1.73 2.56
N THR A 343 0.91 -1.98 1.39
CA THR A 343 0.62 -0.92 0.41
C THR A 343 -0.69 -0.18 0.71
N ALA A 344 -0.92 0.96 0.06
CA ALA A 344 -2.14 1.75 0.26
C ALA A 344 -3.41 0.95 -0.06
N GLY A 345 -4.49 1.17 0.70
CA GLY A 345 -5.75 0.45 0.54
C GLY A 345 -5.73 -1.01 1.02
N SER A 346 -4.72 -1.41 1.78
CA SER A 346 -4.57 -2.78 2.28
C SER A 346 -5.63 -3.19 3.29
N ARG A 347 -6.01 -4.47 3.23
CA ARG A 347 -6.79 -5.18 4.26
C ARG A 347 -5.97 -6.32 4.89
N ALA A 348 -4.64 -6.23 4.84
CA ALA A 348 -3.76 -7.27 5.38
C ALA A 348 -4.07 -7.61 6.85
N SER A 349 -4.52 -6.63 7.66
CA SER A 349 -4.94 -6.87 9.05
C SER A 349 -6.09 -7.88 9.19
N SER A 350 -6.91 -8.09 8.14
CA SER A 350 -7.96 -9.12 8.16
C SER A 350 -7.40 -10.54 8.22
N PHE A 351 -6.15 -10.74 7.73
CA PHE A 351 -5.45 -12.01 7.81
C PHE A 351 -5.06 -12.41 9.25
N ASN A 352 -5.12 -11.49 10.21
CA ASN A 352 -5.01 -11.82 11.62
C ASN A 352 -6.29 -12.49 12.19
N LEU A 353 -7.32 -12.65 11.35
CA LEU A 353 -8.50 -13.48 11.59
C LEU A 353 -8.38 -14.79 10.80
N PRO A 354 -9.05 -15.85 11.22
CA PRO A 354 -8.97 -17.13 10.53
C PRO A 354 -9.80 -17.12 9.24
N LEU A 355 -9.16 -16.72 8.12
CA LEU A 355 -9.79 -16.65 6.80
C LEU A 355 -9.82 -18.03 6.13
N ALA A 356 -8.67 -18.71 6.07
CA ALA A 356 -8.44 -19.96 5.37
C ALA A 356 -7.38 -20.80 6.09
N PRO A 357 -7.24 -22.11 5.79
CA PRO A 357 -6.13 -22.94 6.30
C PRO A 357 -4.76 -22.40 5.94
N VAL A 358 -4.58 -21.87 4.72
CA VAL A 358 -3.31 -21.34 4.22
C VAL A 358 -3.47 -19.85 3.86
N HIS A 359 -2.57 -19.02 4.39
CA HIS A 359 -2.45 -17.61 4.09
C HIS A 359 -1.14 -17.31 3.36
N VAL A 360 -1.20 -16.52 2.28
CA VAL A 360 -0.07 -16.28 1.38
C VAL A 360 0.08 -14.78 1.09
N ALA A 361 1.30 -14.25 1.21
CA ALA A 361 1.67 -12.93 0.70
C ALA A 361 2.19 -13.04 -0.73
N TRP A 362 1.68 -12.20 -1.64
CA TRP A 362 2.19 -12.18 -3.01
C TRP A 362 2.03 -10.82 -3.66
N LEU A 363 3.02 -10.42 -4.44
CA LEU A 363 3.06 -9.39 -5.47
C LEU A 363 3.05 -7.94 -4.98
N GLY A 364 2.17 -7.53 -4.05
CA GLY A 364 1.97 -6.11 -3.74
C GLY A 364 3.07 -5.48 -2.89
N PHE A 365 3.41 -6.09 -1.76
CA PHE A 365 4.44 -5.59 -0.86
C PHE A 365 5.74 -6.40 -0.98
N PRO A 366 6.86 -5.78 -1.37
CA PRO A 366 8.12 -6.48 -1.60
C PRO A 366 8.95 -6.61 -0.31
N GLY A 367 8.51 -7.46 0.62
CA GLY A 367 9.16 -7.69 1.91
C GLY A 367 8.32 -8.56 2.84
N SER A 368 8.82 -8.81 4.05
CA SER A 368 8.09 -9.54 5.09
C SER A 368 6.99 -8.69 5.73
N THR A 369 5.92 -9.32 6.18
CA THR A 369 4.78 -8.71 6.88
C THR A 369 4.66 -9.20 8.31
N LEU A 370 5.69 -8.97 9.13
CA LEU A 370 5.90 -9.59 10.45
C LEU A 370 4.77 -9.45 11.48
N ASN A 371 3.84 -8.53 11.29
CA ASN A 371 2.68 -8.33 12.15
C ASN A 371 1.37 -8.93 11.58
N ILE A 372 1.44 -9.65 10.46
CA ILE A 372 0.30 -10.26 9.77
C ILE A 372 0.46 -11.78 9.75
N ASP A 373 -0.63 -12.54 10.00
CA ASP A 373 -0.61 -14.00 9.98
C ASP A 373 -0.61 -14.53 8.54
N LEU A 374 0.60 -14.64 7.97
CA LEU A 374 0.85 -15.22 6.66
C LEU A 374 1.80 -16.41 6.78
N ASP A 375 1.45 -17.52 6.16
CA ASP A 375 2.24 -18.77 6.20
C ASP A 375 3.39 -18.72 5.19
N TYR A 376 3.11 -18.16 4.01
CA TYR A 376 4.05 -18.13 2.89
C TYR A 376 4.19 -16.72 2.31
N VAL A 377 5.38 -16.44 1.79
CA VAL A 377 5.63 -15.33 0.86
C VAL A 377 6.09 -15.91 -0.47
N ILE A 378 5.41 -15.56 -1.57
CA ILE A 378 5.83 -15.95 -2.92
C ILE A 378 6.93 -15.01 -3.40
N GLY A 379 8.06 -15.59 -3.76
CA GLY A 379 9.23 -14.91 -4.32
C GLY A 379 9.92 -15.79 -5.36
N ASP A 380 11.19 -15.53 -5.57
CA ASP A 380 12.12 -16.37 -6.31
C ASP A 380 13.48 -16.39 -5.60
N ARG A 381 14.47 -17.12 -6.14
CA ARG A 381 15.78 -17.25 -5.50
C ARG A 381 16.56 -15.93 -5.38
N PHE A 382 16.24 -14.94 -6.22
CA PHE A 382 16.91 -13.64 -6.23
C PHE A 382 16.33 -12.71 -5.16
N VAL A 383 14.99 -12.56 -5.16
CA VAL A 383 14.32 -11.67 -4.19
C VAL A 383 14.25 -12.27 -2.78
N LEU A 384 14.23 -13.60 -2.65
CA LEU A 384 14.22 -14.36 -1.39
C LEU A 384 15.41 -15.33 -1.29
N PRO A 385 16.67 -14.87 -1.21
CA PRO A 385 17.82 -15.73 -0.99
C PRO A 385 17.78 -16.34 0.43
N ASP A 386 18.53 -17.41 0.66
CA ASP A 386 18.58 -18.07 1.99
C ASP A 386 19.04 -17.12 3.11
N ALA A 387 19.91 -16.17 2.79
CA ALA A 387 20.38 -15.16 3.74
C ALA A 387 19.25 -14.23 4.25
N ALA A 388 18.11 -14.14 3.56
CA ALA A 388 16.96 -13.34 4.00
C ALA A 388 16.07 -14.07 5.02
N LYS A 389 16.14 -15.41 5.12
CA LYS A 389 15.28 -16.22 6.01
C LYS A 389 15.21 -15.72 7.47
N PRO A 390 16.29 -15.23 8.10
CA PRO A 390 16.23 -14.75 9.49
C PRO A 390 15.36 -13.50 9.71
N TYR A 391 14.98 -12.80 8.64
CA TYR A 391 14.22 -11.55 8.69
C TYR A 391 12.74 -11.72 8.38
N TYR A 392 12.29 -12.96 8.10
CA TYR A 392 10.92 -13.33 7.75
C TYR A 392 10.37 -14.34 8.77
N HIS A 393 9.07 -14.27 9.04
CA HIS A 393 8.35 -15.37 9.69
C HIS A 393 7.67 -16.27 8.66
N GLU A 394 7.30 -15.71 7.52
CA GLU A 394 6.73 -16.44 6.40
C GLU A 394 7.74 -17.44 5.83
N LYS A 395 7.26 -18.60 5.44
CA LYS A 395 8.06 -19.55 4.67
C LYS A 395 8.18 -19.09 3.23
N PHE A 396 9.33 -19.25 2.64
CA PHE A 396 9.57 -18.88 1.24
C PHE A 396 8.93 -19.90 0.31
N CYS A 397 8.07 -19.43 -0.59
CA CYS A 397 7.66 -20.17 -1.77
C CYS A 397 8.35 -19.55 -2.97
N ARG A 398 9.38 -20.20 -3.49
CA ARG A 398 10.22 -19.69 -4.56
C ARG A 398 9.79 -20.23 -5.89
N MET A 399 9.34 -19.31 -6.76
CA MET A 399 9.14 -19.57 -8.17
C MET A 399 10.49 -19.83 -8.86
N PRO A 400 10.54 -20.70 -9.89
CA PRO A 400 11.82 -21.12 -10.47
C PRO A 400 12.56 -20.02 -11.25
N GLU A 401 11.85 -19.07 -11.87
CA GLU A 401 12.45 -18.02 -12.71
C GLU A 401 12.29 -16.63 -12.11
N SER A 402 11.04 -16.17 -11.97
CA SER A 402 10.69 -14.87 -11.36
C SER A 402 9.39 -14.99 -10.59
N TYR A 403 9.25 -14.22 -9.52
CA TYR A 403 8.03 -14.15 -8.73
C TYR A 403 6.98 -13.22 -9.36
N GLN A 404 7.42 -12.34 -10.27
CA GLN A 404 6.58 -11.33 -10.90
C GLN A 404 6.00 -11.87 -12.20
N PRO A 405 4.65 -12.03 -12.29
CA PRO A 405 4.01 -12.36 -13.54
C PRO A 405 4.07 -11.17 -14.49
N ASN A 406 3.99 -11.45 -15.78
CA ASN A 406 3.90 -10.41 -16.80
C ASN A 406 2.93 -10.85 -17.89
N ASP A 407 2.09 -9.92 -18.33
CA ASP A 407 1.04 -10.18 -19.31
C ASP A 407 1.49 -9.73 -20.71
N PRO A 408 1.82 -10.64 -21.62
CA PRO A 408 2.19 -10.29 -23.00
C PRO A 408 0.97 -10.00 -23.87
N THR A 409 -0.25 -10.28 -23.39
CA THR A 409 -1.49 -10.23 -24.19
C THR A 409 -2.15 -8.85 -24.14
N ASN A 410 -2.24 -8.28 -22.94
CA ASN A 410 -2.91 -6.99 -22.70
C ASN A 410 -1.94 -5.80 -22.65
N ARG A 411 -0.62 -6.05 -22.70
CA ARG A 411 0.36 -4.97 -22.85
C ARG A 411 0.38 -4.45 -24.27
N PRO A 412 0.36 -3.11 -24.50
CA PRO A 412 0.51 -2.56 -25.85
C PRO A 412 1.90 -2.92 -26.40
N LYS A 413 1.94 -3.26 -27.70
CA LYS A 413 3.21 -3.41 -28.41
C LYS A 413 3.79 -2.01 -28.71
N PRO A 414 5.14 -1.84 -28.61
CA PRO A 414 5.76 -0.57 -28.93
C PRO A 414 5.58 -0.25 -30.42
N LYS A 415 5.19 0.99 -30.74
CA LYS A 415 5.08 1.52 -32.11
C LYS A 415 6.38 2.20 -32.52
N PRO A 416 6.70 2.32 -33.82
CA PRO A 416 7.84 3.12 -34.26
C PRO A 416 7.75 4.57 -33.73
N ILE A 417 8.86 5.10 -33.22
CA ILE A 417 9.01 6.47 -32.75
C ILE A 417 10.45 6.91 -32.91
N THR A 418 10.68 8.19 -33.18
CA THR A 418 12.03 8.78 -33.30
C THR A 418 12.39 9.61 -32.07
N ARG A 419 13.66 9.90 -31.88
CA ARG A 419 14.14 10.83 -30.85
C ARG A 419 13.60 12.24 -31.09
N ALA A 420 13.52 12.65 -32.35
CA ALA A 420 12.98 13.96 -32.76
C ALA A 420 11.51 14.13 -32.31
N ASP A 421 10.67 13.09 -32.43
CA ASP A 421 9.26 13.11 -31.98
C ASP A 421 9.15 13.38 -30.46
N LEU A 422 10.18 13.06 -29.70
CA LEU A 422 10.24 13.19 -28.24
C LEU A 422 11.10 14.38 -27.77
N GLY A 423 11.66 15.16 -28.70
CA GLY A 423 12.56 16.27 -28.39
C GLY A 423 13.88 15.84 -27.76
N LEU A 424 14.33 14.64 -28.06
CA LEU A 424 15.58 14.08 -27.57
C LEU A 424 16.72 14.32 -28.58
N PRO A 425 17.98 14.51 -28.12
CA PRO A 425 19.13 14.69 -29.01
C PRO A 425 19.43 13.40 -29.78
N GLU A 426 19.71 13.56 -31.08
CA GLU A 426 20.05 12.44 -31.98
C GLU A 426 21.42 11.83 -31.67
N ASP A 427 22.42 12.71 -31.41
CA ASP A 427 23.83 12.33 -31.30
C ASP A 427 24.33 12.04 -29.89
N ALA A 428 23.47 12.17 -28.87
CA ALA A 428 23.83 11.90 -27.49
C ALA A 428 23.41 10.48 -27.05
N PHE A 429 24.18 9.90 -26.14
CA PHE A 429 23.80 8.68 -25.46
C PHE A 429 22.70 8.99 -24.42
N ILE A 430 21.58 8.25 -24.42
CA ILE A 430 20.41 8.53 -23.60
C ILE A 430 20.25 7.47 -22.51
N PHE A 431 20.60 7.85 -21.29
CA PHE A 431 20.18 7.13 -20.10
C PHE A 431 18.73 7.49 -19.78
N ALA A 432 17.87 6.49 -19.46
CA ALA A 432 16.49 6.75 -19.11
C ALA A 432 16.14 6.22 -17.71
N SER A 433 15.42 7.03 -16.92
CA SER A 433 14.83 6.60 -15.66
C SER A 433 13.36 6.98 -15.61
N PHE A 434 12.48 5.97 -15.63
CA PHE A 434 11.03 6.14 -15.57
C PHE A 434 10.43 5.72 -14.24
N ASN A 435 11.28 5.55 -13.23
CA ASN A 435 10.86 5.26 -11.86
C ASN A 435 10.13 6.44 -11.22
N GLY A 436 9.26 6.16 -10.25
CA GLY A 436 8.59 7.20 -9.47
C GLY A 436 9.59 8.06 -8.69
N ASN A 437 9.33 9.36 -8.58
CA ASN A 437 10.24 10.35 -8.01
C ASN A 437 10.75 9.98 -6.60
N ARG A 438 9.92 9.42 -5.73
CA ARG A 438 10.31 9.01 -4.37
C ARG A 438 11.38 7.91 -4.30
N LYS A 439 11.59 7.17 -5.41
CA LYS A 439 12.68 6.17 -5.51
C LYS A 439 14.03 6.82 -5.80
N ILE A 440 14.04 8.08 -6.26
CA ILE A 440 15.26 8.82 -6.56
C ILE A 440 15.74 9.51 -5.28
N ILE A 441 16.67 8.89 -4.58
CA ILE A 441 17.29 9.41 -3.36
C ILE A 441 18.57 10.19 -3.69
N ALA A 442 19.13 10.91 -2.71
CA ALA A 442 20.33 11.72 -2.91
C ALA A 442 21.52 10.90 -3.44
N GLU A 443 21.75 9.69 -2.89
CA GLU A 443 22.81 8.79 -3.33
C GLU A 443 22.64 8.35 -4.79
N THR A 444 21.40 8.10 -5.23
CA THR A 444 21.10 7.80 -6.65
C THR A 444 21.53 8.94 -7.56
N ILE A 445 21.21 10.19 -7.19
CA ILE A 445 21.63 11.38 -7.97
C ILE A 445 23.15 11.51 -7.99
N ASP A 446 23.83 11.29 -6.87
CA ASP A 446 25.28 11.44 -6.79
C ASP A 446 26.00 10.43 -7.72
N ILE A 447 25.54 9.18 -7.76
CA ILE A 447 26.03 8.17 -8.71
C ILE A 447 25.71 8.56 -10.16
N TRP A 448 24.49 9.00 -10.46
CA TRP A 448 24.14 9.45 -11.82
C TRP A 448 24.96 10.68 -12.27
N CYS A 449 25.28 11.59 -11.34
CA CYS A 449 26.19 12.71 -11.62
C CYS A 449 27.61 12.23 -11.98
N ASN A 450 28.11 11.21 -11.27
CA ASN A 450 29.43 10.63 -11.59
C ASN A 450 29.42 9.99 -12.99
N ILE A 451 28.38 9.22 -13.31
CA ILE A 451 28.20 8.64 -14.66
C ILE A 451 28.20 9.74 -15.73
N LEU A 452 27.38 10.77 -15.55
CA LEU A 452 27.28 11.86 -16.51
C LEU A 452 28.61 12.62 -16.69
N LYS A 453 29.39 12.85 -15.64
CA LYS A 453 30.72 13.48 -15.73
C LYS A 453 31.69 12.64 -16.54
N ARG A 454 31.67 11.31 -16.35
CA ARG A 454 32.57 10.36 -17.06
C ARG A 454 32.08 10.03 -18.46
N ALA A 455 30.82 10.26 -18.79
CA ALA A 455 30.21 10.10 -20.12
C ALA A 455 29.75 11.46 -20.68
N PRO A 456 30.67 12.35 -21.16
CA PRO A 456 30.36 13.74 -21.47
C PRO A 456 29.33 13.91 -22.60
N ASN A 457 29.24 12.97 -23.54
CA ASN A 457 28.26 12.98 -24.64
C ASN A 457 27.00 12.18 -24.29
N SER A 458 26.48 12.31 -23.05
CA SER A 458 25.25 11.65 -22.65
C SER A 458 24.26 12.60 -21.99
N VAL A 459 22.99 12.24 -22.00
CA VAL A 459 21.92 12.93 -21.30
C VAL A 459 21.17 11.94 -20.43
N LEU A 460 20.50 12.45 -19.40
CA LEU A 460 19.63 11.68 -18.53
C LEU A 460 18.17 12.12 -18.76
N TRP A 461 17.34 11.19 -19.19
CA TRP A 461 15.93 11.37 -19.47
C TRP A 461 15.08 10.83 -18.31
N ILE A 462 14.46 11.72 -17.55
CA ILE A 462 13.77 11.39 -16.30
C ILE A 462 12.27 11.65 -16.42
N MET A 463 11.45 10.68 -16.02
CA MET A 463 10.02 10.89 -15.89
C MET A 463 9.72 11.70 -14.60
N SER A 464 9.16 12.91 -14.77
CA SER A 464 8.76 13.77 -13.67
C SER A 464 7.64 14.72 -14.09
N ASN A 465 6.50 14.67 -13.41
CA ASN A 465 5.32 15.48 -13.74
C ASN A 465 5.26 16.82 -13.00
N GLY A 466 5.87 16.92 -11.84
CA GLY A 466 5.73 18.07 -10.96
C GLY A 466 6.81 19.12 -11.20
N THR A 467 6.43 20.38 -11.41
CA THR A 467 7.38 21.50 -11.52
C THR A 467 8.31 21.60 -10.32
N ARG A 468 7.80 21.31 -9.13
CA ARG A 468 8.58 21.29 -7.89
C ARG A 468 9.63 20.17 -7.87
N ASN A 469 9.24 18.94 -8.27
CA ASN A 469 10.18 17.83 -8.38
C ASN A 469 11.30 18.17 -9.39
N GLN A 470 10.92 18.68 -10.57
CA GLN A 470 11.87 19.08 -11.60
C GLN A 470 12.83 20.16 -11.08
N ALA A 471 12.32 21.16 -10.34
CA ALA A 471 13.16 22.21 -9.76
C ALA A 471 14.14 21.65 -8.71
N ASN A 472 13.70 20.77 -7.82
CA ASN A 472 14.53 20.16 -6.80
C ASN A 472 15.60 19.22 -7.40
N LEU A 473 15.21 18.39 -8.37
CA LEU A 473 16.12 17.54 -9.14
C LEU A 473 17.16 18.39 -9.88
N SER A 474 16.72 19.41 -10.64
CA SER A 474 17.62 20.33 -11.37
C SER A 474 18.62 21.02 -10.44
N LYS A 475 18.13 21.50 -9.29
CA LYS A 475 18.98 22.11 -8.25
C LYS A 475 20.10 21.15 -7.81
N ARG A 476 19.78 19.90 -7.50
CA ARG A 476 20.75 18.89 -7.04
C ARG A 476 21.77 18.56 -8.13
N PHE A 477 21.33 18.36 -9.38
CA PHE A 477 22.23 18.13 -10.51
C PHE A 477 23.17 19.33 -10.76
N GLN A 478 22.64 20.56 -10.70
CA GLN A 478 23.46 21.78 -10.87
C GLN A 478 24.47 21.94 -9.73
N GLN A 479 24.10 21.69 -8.49
CA GLN A 479 25.01 21.68 -7.34
C GLN A 479 26.18 20.70 -7.52
N ALA A 480 25.89 19.55 -8.17
CA ALA A 480 26.90 18.56 -8.53
C ALA A 480 27.69 18.92 -9.80
N GLY A 481 27.42 20.06 -10.44
CA GLY A 481 28.12 20.54 -11.63
C GLY A 481 27.64 19.98 -12.97
N ILE A 482 26.42 19.40 -13.01
CA ILE A 482 25.79 18.90 -14.25
C ILE A 482 24.96 20.02 -14.88
N PRO A 483 25.25 20.42 -16.14
CA PRO A 483 24.49 21.46 -16.85
C PRO A 483 23.04 21.01 -17.08
N GLN A 484 22.07 21.95 -16.94
CA GLN A 484 20.63 21.68 -17.10
C GLN A 484 20.28 21.01 -18.44
N LYS A 485 20.96 21.39 -19.53
CA LYS A 485 20.72 20.79 -20.87
C LYS A 485 20.97 19.29 -20.96
N ARG A 486 21.67 18.72 -19.97
CA ARG A 486 21.93 17.27 -19.88
C ARG A 486 20.87 16.50 -19.11
N ILE A 487 19.89 17.18 -18.48
CA ILE A 487 18.78 16.58 -17.75
C ILE A 487 17.50 16.93 -18.49
N ILE A 488 16.87 15.94 -19.07
CA ILE A 488 15.64 16.08 -19.85
C ILE A 488 14.50 15.46 -19.06
N PHE A 489 13.47 16.25 -18.75
CA PHE A 489 12.28 15.76 -18.08
C PHE A 489 11.19 15.39 -19.08
N CYS A 490 10.46 14.31 -18.79
CA CYS A 490 9.28 13.95 -19.55
C CYS A 490 8.09 13.70 -18.62
N PRO A 491 6.85 14.00 -19.08
CA PRO A 491 5.64 13.79 -18.30
C PRO A 491 5.22 12.31 -18.29
N ARG A 492 4.26 11.98 -17.42
CA ARG A 492 3.45 10.78 -17.61
C ARG A 492 2.59 10.95 -18.86
N VAL A 493 2.47 9.86 -19.59
CA VAL A 493 1.69 9.76 -20.82
C VAL A 493 0.78 8.55 -20.73
N THR A 494 -0.02 8.27 -21.75
CA THR A 494 -0.82 7.04 -21.81
C THR A 494 0.06 5.80 -21.75
N TYR A 495 -0.51 4.66 -21.39
CA TYR A 495 0.27 3.43 -21.26
C TYR A 495 0.92 3.01 -22.58
N GLU A 496 0.22 3.16 -23.69
CA GLU A 496 0.73 2.86 -25.03
C GLU A 496 1.91 3.77 -25.42
N GLU A 497 1.77 5.08 -25.22
CA GLU A 497 2.86 6.03 -25.44
C GLU A 497 4.06 5.76 -24.52
N HIS A 498 3.79 5.36 -23.26
CA HIS A 498 4.85 5.02 -22.33
C HIS A 498 5.66 3.81 -22.79
N ILE A 499 5.02 2.75 -23.24
CA ILE A 499 5.70 1.58 -23.79
C ILE A 499 6.45 1.95 -25.08
N THR A 500 5.83 2.74 -25.96
CA THR A 500 6.40 3.14 -27.24
C THR A 500 7.68 3.96 -27.09
N ARG A 501 7.69 4.96 -26.19
CA ARG A 501 8.83 5.86 -26.01
C ARG A 501 10.10 5.19 -25.48
N GLN A 502 10.01 3.97 -24.88
CA GLN A 502 11.15 3.23 -24.37
C GLN A 502 12.26 3.03 -25.42
N GLN A 503 11.86 2.84 -26.69
CA GLN A 503 12.79 2.57 -27.80
C GLN A 503 13.76 3.72 -28.08
N ALA A 504 13.40 4.96 -27.72
CA ALA A 504 14.22 6.14 -28.01
C ALA A 504 15.45 6.28 -27.10
N ALA A 505 15.46 5.61 -25.95
CA ALA A 505 16.63 5.58 -25.06
C ALA A 505 17.61 4.47 -25.43
N ASP A 506 18.86 4.61 -25.01
CA ASP A 506 19.91 3.59 -25.21
C ASP A 506 19.84 2.53 -24.11
N ILE A 507 19.76 2.95 -22.85
CA ILE A 507 19.63 2.06 -21.70
C ILE A 507 18.82 2.71 -20.58
N GLY A 508 18.01 1.90 -19.90
CA GLY A 508 17.40 2.26 -18.64
C GLY A 508 18.42 2.21 -17.50
N ILE A 509 18.42 3.19 -16.62
CA ILE A 509 19.18 3.17 -15.37
C ILE A 509 18.24 3.10 -14.18
N ASP A 510 18.41 2.05 -13.38
CA ASP A 510 17.52 1.74 -12.27
C ASP A 510 17.84 2.56 -11.02
N THR A 511 16.87 2.63 -10.12
CA THR A 511 16.98 3.29 -8.81
C THR A 511 17.31 2.29 -7.71
N PHE A 512 17.86 2.80 -6.62
CA PHE A 512 18.13 2.06 -5.39
C PHE A 512 17.84 2.96 -4.17
N PRO A 513 17.51 2.40 -2.99
CA PRO A 513 17.41 0.99 -2.64
C PRO A 513 16.16 0.28 -3.18
N VAL A 514 15.23 0.96 -3.83
CA VAL A 514 14.05 0.33 -4.45
C VAL A 514 14.21 0.36 -5.97
N ASN A 515 14.27 -0.83 -6.55
CA ASN A 515 14.35 -0.99 -8.01
C ASN A 515 13.04 -0.62 -8.73
N GLY A 516 13.11 -0.53 -10.04
CA GLY A 516 11.94 -0.67 -10.90
C GLY A 516 11.36 -2.08 -10.75
N HIS A 517 10.06 -2.19 -10.53
CA HIS A 517 9.35 -3.46 -10.54
C HIS A 517 8.56 -3.58 -11.84
N THR A 518 7.30 -3.11 -11.86
CA THR A 518 6.54 -2.96 -13.10
C THR A 518 7.28 -2.09 -14.12
N THR A 519 7.93 -1.01 -13.67
CA THR A 519 8.70 -0.10 -14.53
C THR A 519 9.82 -0.84 -15.28
N THR A 520 10.60 -1.68 -14.61
CA THR A 520 11.67 -2.46 -15.27
C THR A 520 11.08 -3.44 -16.27
N SER A 521 10.00 -4.16 -15.94
CA SER A 521 9.36 -5.06 -16.89
C SER A 521 8.74 -4.33 -18.08
N GLU A 522 8.23 -3.11 -17.89
CA GLU A 522 7.73 -2.25 -18.97
C GLU A 522 8.86 -1.77 -19.89
N GLN A 523 10.02 -1.41 -19.35
CA GLN A 523 11.21 -1.06 -20.12
C GLN A 523 11.68 -2.22 -20.97
N LEU A 524 11.82 -3.41 -20.38
CA LEU A 524 12.21 -4.63 -21.09
C LEU A 524 11.22 -5.01 -22.20
N TRP A 525 9.91 -4.87 -21.91
CA TRP A 525 8.86 -5.10 -22.91
C TRP A 525 8.91 -4.09 -24.06
N GLY A 526 9.20 -2.82 -23.75
CA GLY A 526 9.37 -1.73 -24.73
C GLY A 526 10.68 -1.81 -25.51
N GLY A 527 11.52 -2.82 -25.29
CA GLY A 527 12.79 -3.03 -25.99
C GLY A 527 13.96 -2.22 -25.44
N LEU A 528 13.84 -1.71 -24.21
CA LEU A 528 14.89 -0.97 -23.52
C LEU A 528 15.60 -1.87 -22.50
N PRO A 529 16.89 -2.25 -22.72
CA PRO A 529 17.69 -2.93 -21.69
C PRO A 529 17.82 -2.05 -20.44
N VAL A 530 17.90 -2.66 -19.25
CA VAL A 530 17.96 -1.93 -17.98
C VAL A 530 19.21 -2.33 -17.20
N LEU A 531 20.06 -1.38 -16.88
CA LEU A 531 21.16 -1.56 -15.95
C LEU A 531 20.65 -1.38 -14.52
N THR A 532 20.90 -2.35 -13.66
CA THR A 532 20.53 -2.35 -12.25
C THR A 532 21.68 -2.74 -11.34
N VAL A 533 21.53 -2.54 -10.04
CA VAL A 533 22.48 -2.98 -9.03
C VAL A 533 21.83 -4.02 -8.12
N LYS A 534 22.58 -5.05 -7.76
CA LYS A 534 22.16 -6.06 -6.80
C LYS A 534 22.00 -5.42 -5.42
N GLY A 535 20.82 -5.56 -4.85
CA GLY A 535 20.50 -4.97 -3.55
C GLY A 535 20.50 -5.97 -2.40
N THR A 536 20.12 -5.46 -1.22
CA THR A 536 20.22 -6.20 0.05
C THR A 536 18.86 -6.57 0.66
N ASN A 537 17.75 -6.12 0.07
CA ASN A 537 16.39 -6.51 0.47
C ASN A 537 15.55 -6.94 -0.74
N PHE A 538 14.34 -7.42 -0.52
CA PHE A 538 13.44 -7.85 -1.59
C PHE A 538 13.24 -6.77 -2.66
N ALA A 539 12.89 -5.56 -2.24
CA ALA A 539 12.56 -4.46 -3.15
C ALA A 539 13.74 -3.99 -4.01
N SER A 540 14.96 -4.25 -3.58
CA SER A 540 16.22 -3.90 -4.28
C SER A 540 16.81 -5.05 -5.12
N ARG A 541 16.13 -6.21 -5.16
CA ARG A 541 16.54 -7.39 -5.94
C ARG A 541 15.56 -7.71 -7.06
N VAL A 542 14.50 -6.93 -7.22
CA VAL A 542 13.45 -7.23 -8.21
C VAL A 542 13.98 -7.12 -9.62
N SER A 543 14.72 -6.06 -9.95
CA SER A 543 15.31 -5.93 -11.29
C SER A 543 16.35 -7.02 -11.57
N GLU A 544 17.11 -7.50 -10.56
CA GLU A 544 17.98 -8.68 -10.69
C GLU A 544 17.17 -9.90 -11.15
N SER A 545 16.05 -10.20 -10.50
CA SER A 545 15.14 -11.28 -10.89
C SER A 545 14.67 -11.16 -12.34
N LEU A 546 14.20 -9.95 -12.72
CA LEU A 546 13.67 -9.71 -14.08
C LEU A 546 14.77 -9.84 -15.15
N GLN A 547 15.99 -9.35 -14.88
CA GLN A 547 17.13 -9.48 -15.79
C GLN A 547 17.53 -10.93 -16.02
N HIS A 548 17.55 -11.73 -14.97
CA HIS A 548 17.80 -13.18 -15.11
C HIS A 548 16.68 -13.85 -15.91
N ALA A 549 15.43 -13.52 -15.64
CA ALA A 549 14.27 -14.11 -16.32
C ALA A 549 14.19 -13.76 -17.81
N ILE A 550 14.74 -12.61 -18.23
CA ILE A 550 14.83 -12.21 -19.66
C ILE A 550 16.15 -12.62 -20.32
N GLY A 551 17.11 -13.12 -19.54
CA GLY A 551 18.41 -13.58 -20.05
C GLY A 551 19.40 -12.47 -20.34
N LEU A 552 19.42 -11.41 -19.50
CA LEU A 552 20.37 -10.31 -19.51
C LEU A 552 21.06 -10.11 -18.15
N PRO A 553 21.57 -11.19 -17.49
CA PRO A 553 22.14 -11.10 -16.14
C PRO A 553 23.37 -10.20 -16.04
N GLU A 554 24.07 -9.93 -17.16
CA GLU A 554 25.25 -9.07 -17.21
C GLU A 554 24.92 -7.59 -16.92
N LEU A 555 23.64 -7.19 -17.01
CA LEU A 555 23.17 -5.87 -16.66
C LEU A 555 22.82 -5.73 -15.17
N VAL A 556 23.18 -6.73 -14.34
CA VAL A 556 23.08 -6.70 -12.88
C VAL A 556 24.48 -6.44 -12.29
N ALA A 557 24.76 -5.21 -11.93
CA ALA A 557 26.02 -4.86 -11.29
C ALA A 557 26.08 -5.39 -9.83
N PRO A 558 27.19 -5.92 -9.36
CA PRO A 558 27.32 -6.49 -8.02
C PRO A 558 27.29 -5.41 -6.92
N ASP A 559 27.69 -4.19 -7.22
CA ASP A 559 27.73 -3.04 -6.31
C ASP A 559 27.59 -1.70 -7.08
N LEU A 560 27.48 -0.60 -6.33
CA LEU A 560 27.30 0.74 -6.91
C LEU A 560 28.49 1.21 -7.75
N LYS A 561 29.72 0.77 -7.41
CA LYS A 561 30.91 1.14 -8.19
C LYS A 561 30.90 0.43 -9.55
N ALA A 562 30.58 -0.85 -9.57
CA ALA A 562 30.43 -1.62 -10.81
C ALA A 562 29.25 -1.11 -11.65
N TYR A 563 28.15 -0.68 -11.03
CA TYR A 563 27.02 -0.04 -11.71
C TYR A 563 27.44 1.24 -12.41
N GLU A 564 28.21 2.12 -11.73
CA GLU A 564 28.75 3.34 -12.31
C GLU A 564 29.71 3.04 -13.49
N ASP A 565 30.65 2.10 -13.29
CA ASP A 565 31.63 1.74 -14.29
C ASP A 565 30.99 1.13 -15.53
N LEU A 566 30.03 0.23 -15.37
CA LEU A 566 29.31 -0.40 -16.47
C LEU A 566 28.44 0.62 -17.23
N ALA A 567 27.80 1.56 -16.54
CA ALA A 567 27.04 2.62 -17.20
C ALA A 567 27.94 3.48 -18.11
N VAL A 568 29.14 3.82 -17.64
CA VAL A 568 30.13 4.59 -18.43
C VAL A 568 30.67 3.79 -19.61
N GLU A 569 30.99 2.51 -19.41
CA GLU A 569 31.41 1.61 -20.47
C GLU A 569 30.38 1.52 -21.60
N LEU A 570 29.10 1.33 -21.22
CA LEU A 570 27.98 1.23 -22.17
C LEU A 570 27.77 2.52 -22.94
N ALA A 571 27.95 3.69 -22.30
CA ALA A 571 27.85 4.98 -22.98
C ALA A 571 28.97 5.22 -24.03
N GLN A 572 30.04 4.46 -23.94
CA GLN A 572 31.20 4.54 -24.87
C GLN A 572 31.21 3.41 -25.90
N ASN A 573 30.28 2.46 -25.81
CA ASN A 573 30.24 1.25 -26.65
C ASN A 573 28.85 1.02 -27.25
N SER A 574 28.59 1.66 -28.37
CA SER A 574 27.30 1.54 -29.10
C SER A 574 27.02 0.12 -29.62
N GLU A 575 28.07 -0.63 -29.96
CA GLU A 575 27.95 -2.02 -30.45
C GLU A 575 27.39 -2.92 -29.34
N LYS A 576 27.87 -2.77 -28.12
CA LYS A 576 27.40 -3.52 -26.95
C LYS A 576 25.94 -3.22 -26.63
N ILE A 577 25.52 -1.97 -26.76
CA ILE A 577 24.09 -1.59 -26.61
C ILE A 577 23.24 -2.23 -27.70
N ALA A 578 23.69 -2.19 -28.96
CA ALA A 578 22.98 -2.83 -30.07
C ALA A 578 22.85 -4.35 -29.86
N GLU A 579 23.90 -5.00 -29.35
CA GLU A 579 23.88 -6.41 -28.97
C GLU A 579 22.80 -6.70 -27.90
N TYR A 580 22.78 -5.92 -26.81
CA TYR A 580 21.78 -6.11 -25.74
C TYR A 580 20.35 -5.86 -26.22
N LYS A 581 20.11 -4.85 -27.06
CA LYS A 581 18.80 -4.60 -27.68
C LYS A 581 18.39 -5.76 -28.59
N ALA A 582 19.29 -6.26 -29.41
CA ALA A 582 19.03 -7.41 -30.29
C ALA A 582 18.73 -8.68 -29.49
N ARG A 583 19.50 -8.92 -28.42
CA ARG A 583 19.30 -10.07 -27.52
C ARG A 583 17.98 -9.95 -26.75
N LEU A 584 17.64 -8.77 -26.25
CA LEU A 584 16.35 -8.52 -25.60
C LEU A 584 15.18 -8.82 -26.55
N LYS A 585 15.26 -8.36 -27.79
CA LYS A 585 14.24 -8.64 -28.83
C LYS A 585 14.11 -10.14 -29.13
N ALA A 586 15.24 -10.84 -29.25
CA ALA A 586 15.24 -12.30 -29.50
C ALA A 586 14.72 -13.11 -28.29
N ASN A 587 15.04 -12.69 -27.07
CA ASN A 587 14.69 -13.36 -25.85
C ASN A 587 13.20 -13.14 -25.46
N GLY A 588 12.62 -11.99 -25.80
CA GLY A 588 11.25 -11.62 -25.41
C GLY A 588 10.22 -12.74 -25.60
N PRO A 589 10.12 -13.37 -26.78
CA PRO A 589 9.14 -14.44 -27.05
C PRO A 589 9.52 -15.84 -26.54
N ILE A 590 10.72 -16.06 -26.00
CA ILE A 590 11.22 -17.40 -25.63
C ILE A 590 11.54 -17.50 -24.13
N MET A 591 12.07 -16.42 -23.55
CA MET A 591 12.50 -16.43 -22.17
C MET A 591 11.33 -16.28 -21.18
N PRO A 592 11.45 -16.81 -19.95
CA PRO A 592 10.35 -16.94 -18.99
C PRO A 592 9.64 -15.63 -18.61
N LEU A 593 10.32 -14.46 -18.69
CA LEU A 593 9.81 -13.22 -18.11
C LEU A 593 8.40 -12.86 -18.55
N PHE A 594 8.05 -13.10 -19.83
CA PHE A 594 6.74 -12.79 -20.40
C PHE A 594 5.89 -14.02 -20.70
N ASP A 595 6.34 -15.22 -20.29
CA ASP A 595 5.58 -16.47 -20.47
C ASP A 595 4.54 -16.64 -19.36
N ALA A 596 3.37 -16.02 -19.54
CA ALA A 596 2.29 -16.07 -18.56
C ALA A 596 1.74 -17.48 -18.33
N GLU A 597 1.68 -18.34 -19.37
CA GLU A 597 1.20 -19.72 -19.24
C GLU A 597 2.16 -20.52 -18.35
N ARG A 598 3.45 -20.45 -18.64
CA ARG A 598 4.50 -21.10 -17.85
C ARG A 598 4.46 -20.63 -16.39
N PHE A 599 4.31 -19.32 -16.18
CA PHE A 599 4.20 -18.76 -14.83
C PHE A 599 2.96 -19.30 -14.10
N CYS A 600 1.81 -19.35 -14.77
CA CYS A 600 0.57 -19.87 -14.19
C CYS A 600 0.73 -21.33 -13.73
N HIS A 601 1.34 -22.20 -14.55
CA HIS A 601 1.62 -23.59 -14.17
C HIS A 601 2.51 -23.70 -12.94
N HIS A 602 3.55 -22.88 -12.82
CA HIS A 602 4.39 -22.87 -11.62
C HIS A 602 3.63 -22.40 -10.39
N LEU A 603 2.77 -21.37 -10.53
CA LEU A 603 1.96 -20.86 -9.43
C LEU A 603 0.93 -21.89 -8.97
N GLU A 604 0.29 -22.60 -9.90
CA GLU A 604 -0.63 -23.70 -9.58
C GLU A 604 0.08 -24.85 -8.86
N THR A 605 1.28 -25.22 -9.31
CA THR A 605 2.13 -26.21 -8.61
C THR A 605 2.46 -25.73 -7.18
N ALA A 606 2.77 -24.44 -6.99
CA ALA A 606 2.99 -23.88 -5.66
C ALA A 606 1.75 -24.04 -4.76
N TYR A 607 0.56 -23.74 -5.28
CA TYR A 607 -0.69 -23.89 -4.53
C TYR A 607 -1.02 -25.33 -4.21
N GLU A 608 -0.75 -26.28 -5.10
CA GLU A 608 -0.91 -27.71 -4.83
C GLU A 608 0.01 -28.17 -3.69
N MET A 609 1.29 -27.77 -3.72
CA MET A 609 2.25 -28.11 -2.67
C MET A 609 1.83 -27.53 -1.30
N MET A 610 1.33 -26.28 -1.26
CA MET A 610 0.82 -25.66 -0.05
C MET A 610 -0.44 -26.38 0.48
N ALA A 611 -1.41 -26.66 -0.40
CA ALA A 611 -2.65 -27.34 -0.05
C ALA A 611 -2.41 -28.76 0.43
N GLU A 612 -1.51 -29.52 -0.20
CA GLU A 612 -1.15 -30.87 0.21
C GLU A 612 -0.55 -30.89 1.62
N ARG A 613 0.37 -29.97 1.94
CA ARG A 613 0.92 -29.86 3.29
C ARG A 613 -0.17 -29.60 4.33
N ALA A 614 -1.06 -28.64 4.04
CA ALA A 614 -2.14 -28.28 4.95
C ALA A 614 -3.17 -29.40 5.12
N ARG A 615 -3.54 -30.12 4.04
CA ARG A 615 -4.43 -31.30 4.09
C ARG A 615 -3.85 -32.42 4.97
N ASN A 616 -2.54 -32.59 4.96
CA ASN A 616 -1.83 -33.57 5.77
C ASN A 616 -1.55 -33.09 7.20
N GLY A 617 -2.04 -31.91 7.59
CA GLY A 617 -1.84 -31.33 8.93
C GLY A 617 -0.40 -30.95 9.24
N LEU A 618 0.43 -30.75 8.21
CA LEU A 618 1.83 -30.35 8.35
C LEU A 618 1.95 -28.84 8.46
N ASP A 619 2.85 -28.37 9.32
CA ASP A 619 3.18 -26.94 9.41
C ASP A 619 3.76 -26.43 8.09
N PRO A 620 3.57 -25.13 7.75
CA PRO A 620 4.23 -24.51 6.61
C PRO A 620 5.75 -24.68 6.64
N ASP A 621 6.34 -24.95 5.48
CA ASP A 621 7.78 -25.04 5.29
C ASP A 621 8.19 -24.46 3.94
N HIS A 622 9.47 -24.14 3.76
CA HIS A 622 9.99 -23.59 2.52
C HIS A 622 9.70 -24.49 1.31
N ILE A 623 9.28 -23.88 0.22
CA ILE A 623 8.95 -24.57 -1.04
C ILE A 623 9.81 -23.94 -2.14
N ASP A 624 10.57 -24.79 -2.85
CA ASP A 624 11.18 -24.43 -4.12
C ASP A 624 10.37 -25.13 -5.22
N VAL A 625 9.64 -24.34 -6.01
CA VAL A 625 8.78 -24.87 -7.07
C VAL A 625 9.64 -25.43 -8.21
N PRO A 626 9.42 -26.68 -8.65
CA PRO A 626 10.21 -27.27 -9.72
C PRO A 626 9.99 -26.56 -11.05
N ALA A 627 11.09 -26.29 -11.77
CA ALA A 627 11.03 -25.64 -13.08
C ALA A 627 10.51 -26.60 -14.14
N LEU A 628 9.61 -26.10 -15.00
CA LEU A 628 9.26 -26.78 -16.24
C LEU A 628 10.46 -26.82 -17.21
N PRO A 629 10.49 -27.74 -18.19
CA PRO A 629 11.48 -27.73 -19.27
C PRO A 629 11.54 -26.37 -19.97
N ARG A 630 12.74 -25.96 -20.39
CA ARG A 630 12.89 -24.69 -21.13
C ARG A 630 12.11 -24.75 -22.45
N ARG A 631 11.44 -23.63 -22.78
CA ARG A 631 10.82 -23.49 -24.10
C ARG A 631 11.91 -23.39 -25.17
N THR A 632 11.63 -23.99 -26.32
CA THR A 632 12.44 -23.90 -27.55
C THR A 632 11.70 -23.11 -28.64
N GLU A 633 10.37 -23.04 -28.53
CA GLU A 633 9.50 -22.34 -29.46
C GLU A 633 8.94 -21.06 -28.84
N PRO A 634 8.77 -19.97 -29.63
CA PRO A 634 8.13 -18.74 -29.18
C PRO A 634 6.70 -19.00 -28.66
N PHE A 635 6.34 -18.37 -27.53
CA PHE A 635 4.98 -18.44 -26.97
C PHE A 635 4.08 -17.29 -27.45
N TYR A 636 4.62 -16.29 -28.16
CA TYR A 636 3.86 -15.30 -28.95
C TYR A 636 4.66 -14.87 -30.18
N SER A 637 3.94 -14.35 -31.21
CA SER A 637 4.60 -13.75 -32.37
C SER A 637 5.19 -12.39 -32.00
N ALA A 638 6.44 -12.19 -32.27
CA ALA A 638 7.14 -10.90 -32.09
C ALA A 638 6.79 -9.85 -33.17
N GLU A 639 5.97 -10.22 -34.20
CA GLU A 639 5.52 -9.33 -35.29
C GLU A 639 4.34 -8.46 -34.90
#